data_1cfc8287431aa55ddb257449b6b36df4
#
_entry.id   1cfc8287431aa55ddb257449b6b36df4
#
_cell.length_a   1.000
_cell.length_b   1.000
_cell.length_c   1.000
_cell.angle_alpha   90.00
_cell.angle_beta   90.00
_cell.angle_gamma   90.00
#
_symmetry.space_group_name_H-M   'P 1'
#
loop_
_entity.id
_entity.type
_entity.pdbx_description
1 polymer ?
#
loop_
_entity_poly.entity_id
_entity_poly.type
_entity_poly.pdbx_seq_one_letter_code
_entity_poly.pdbx_strand_id
1 'polypeptide(L)'
;MASCGRLSTCLLCDYYSLLYAATILLSAFLLFEVQPMIGKIILPWFGGSASVWSTCLLFFQASLLAGYLYAHCSTRYLKPRRQALLHLALLAASIALLPILPSEHWKPAAAGDPSGRILLLLTATIGLPYVLLSTTSPLLQAWYVAAKPGVVPYRLFALSNLGSLLALCSFPLLVEPLFTTHTQAYGWSGIYVLFVVLCGLLAWNARNHEAVKESPSAVDSPPWQSQLLWISLAACGSALLLSITTHLSTNVAPIPLLWVVTLGVYLLSFIICFERERIYHRAVFLPLLMAALGAAAFALYYNRGNLNIKWSIPIFLAALFIGCIACHGELARLKPDPRHLTNFYLMVALGGAIGGLFVAIGAPHLFHTYAELPLSLVACAALVTVVLWVAPGHWPRRFVLPTVRIAMIAFTIALAVYIIHYKGLDDRRFDFSARNYYGVLRVYDLKESADQTAERVLIHGTITHGTQLTDPEDRDTATTYYGPNSGLGRAIRYFQAMQPSVRVGMIGLGAGVTAAWGRPGDFFRFYEINPLDLDIASTWFTFLKDCKADHQILLGDARLTLERQPSQQFDVLGVDAFSSDAIPVHLLTREAFELYFRHLNRGGILAVHVSNRYLALEPVVERNAADLAKVAMEVNDDGEDADYLSKSDWILVASNRAPFTDGLFHASGIKPAAPRPDLRPWTDDYSNLLQILK
;
A
#
# COMPACT_ATOMS: atom_id res chain seq x y z
N MET A 1 40.88 39.69 -30.64
CA MET A 1 39.52 39.19 -30.86
C MET A 1 39.33 37.68 -30.65
N ALA A 2 40.35 36.90 -30.31
CA ALA A 2 40.24 35.44 -30.10
C ALA A 2 39.94 35.00 -28.66
N SER A 3 39.95 35.89 -27.67
CA SER A 3 39.69 35.53 -26.27
C SER A 3 38.20 35.63 -25.84
N CYS A 4 37.43 36.45 -26.55
CA CYS A 4 36.01 36.65 -26.24
C CYS A 4 35.11 35.47 -26.69
N GLY A 5 35.53 34.72 -27.72
CA GLY A 5 34.79 33.53 -28.21
C GLY A 5 34.90 32.30 -27.34
N ARG A 6 35.99 32.15 -26.57
CA ARG A 6 36.18 31.00 -25.66
C ARG A 6 35.40 31.14 -24.32
N LEU A 7 35.21 32.37 -23.84
CA LEU A 7 34.41 32.63 -22.64
C LEU A 7 32.91 32.43 -22.89
N SER A 8 32.40 32.82 -24.05
CA SER A 8 30.98 32.63 -24.40
C SER A 8 30.63 31.17 -24.67
N THR A 9 31.54 30.40 -25.29
CA THR A 9 31.35 28.95 -25.48
C THR A 9 31.44 28.15 -24.17
N CYS A 10 32.27 28.58 -23.20
CA CYS A 10 32.37 27.95 -21.90
C CYS A 10 31.09 28.18 -21.05
N LEU A 11 30.59 29.40 -20.99
CA LEU A 11 29.38 29.78 -20.29
C LEU A 11 28.11 29.11 -20.86
N LEU A 12 27.99 29.03 -22.18
CA LEU A 12 26.91 28.31 -22.85
C LEU A 12 26.98 26.78 -22.57
N CYS A 13 28.19 26.22 -22.57
CA CYS A 13 28.42 24.80 -22.29
C CYS A 13 28.05 24.43 -20.85
N ASP A 14 28.30 25.32 -19.87
CA ASP A 14 27.92 25.14 -18.47
C ASP A 14 26.40 25.30 -18.26
N TYR A 15 25.76 26.25 -18.96
CA TYR A 15 24.31 26.47 -18.91
C TYR A 15 23.51 25.23 -19.39
N TYR A 16 23.90 24.65 -20.54
CA TYR A 16 23.24 23.42 -21.02
C TYR A 16 23.42 22.25 -20.08
N SER A 17 24.59 22.07 -19.49
CA SER A 17 24.83 21.01 -18.50
C SER A 17 23.94 21.17 -17.28
N LEU A 18 23.74 22.41 -16.81
CA LEU A 18 22.85 22.74 -15.70
C LEU A 18 21.38 22.46 -16.06
N LEU A 19 20.96 22.79 -17.31
CA LEU A 19 19.60 22.51 -17.76
C LEU A 19 19.28 21.01 -17.80
N TYR A 20 20.20 20.17 -18.31
CA TYR A 20 20.06 18.70 -18.24
C TYR A 20 19.96 18.21 -16.80
N ALA A 21 20.84 18.71 -15.93
CA ALA A 21 20.87 18.35 -14.51
C ALA A 21 19.56 18.72 -13.79
N ALA A 22 19.08 19.95 -13.97
CA ALA A 22 17.83 20.43 -13.38
C ALA A 22 16.61 19.62 -13.87
N THR A 23 16.55 19.37 -15.19
CA THR A 23 15.42 18.61 -15.77
C THR A 23 15.37 17.16 -15.26
N ILE A 24 16.53 16.48 -15.14
CA ILE A 24 16.61 15.12 -14.63
C ILE A 24 16.25 15.06 -13.14
N LEU A 25 16.79 15.97 -12.32
CA LEU A 25 16.46 16.07 -10.90
C LEU A 25 14.96 16.27 -10.70
N LEU A 26 14.39 17.23 -11.44
CA LEU A 26 12.98 17.59 -11.35
C LEU A 26 12.06 16.45 -11.81
N SER A 27 12.41 15.78 -12.92
CA SER A 27 11.63 14.63 -13.41
C SER A 27 11.61 13.49 -12.43
N ALA A 28 12.75 13.18 -11.81
CA ALA A 28 12.85 12.11 -10.81
C ALA A 28 12.10 12.47 -9.53
N PHE A 29 12.16 13.73 -9.09
CA PHE A 29 11.38 14.20 -7.95
C PHE A 29 9.88 14.05 -8.21
N LEU A 30 9.37 14.58 -9.32
CA LEU A 30 7.95 14.48 -9.68
C LEU A 30 7.46 13.04 -9.84
N LEU A 31 8.29 12.18 -10.42
CA LEU A 31 7.96 10.76 -10.65
C LEU A 31 7.75 10.00 -9.35
N PHE A 32 8.54 10.27 -8.31
CA PHE A 32 8.41 9.59 -7.03
C PHE A 32 7.41 10.27 -6.08
N GLU A 33 7.26 11.59 -6.15
CA GLU A 33 6.30 12.35 -5.35
C GLU A 33 4.85 12.00 -5.69
N VAL A 34 4.53 11.80 -6.98
CA VAL A 34 3.15 11.50 -7.41
C VAL A 34 2.66 10.14 -6.94
N GLN A 35 3.54 9.19 -6.67
CA GLN A 35 3.15 7.83 -6.31
C GLN A 35 2.36 7.78 -4.99
N PRO A 36 2.92 8.19 -3.83
CA PRO A 36 2.17 8.19 -2.58
C PRO A 36 1.01 9.20 -2.60
N MET A 37 1.15 10.31 -3.30
CA MET A 37 0.11 11.32 -3.41
C MET A 37 -1.16 10.77 -4.07
N ILE A 38 -1.05 10.18 -5.26
CA ILE A 38 -2.22 9.62 -5.97
C ILE A 38 -2.77 8.39 -5.25
N GLY A 39 -1.89 7.56 -4.67
CA GLY A 39 -2.29 6.43 -3.85
C GLY A 39 -3.15 6.87 -2.66
N LYS A 40 -2.76 7.95 -1.96
CA LYS A 40 -3.55 8.54 -0.88
C LYS A 40 -4.90 9.09 -1.35
N ILE A 41 -4.95 9.76 -2.50
CA ILE A 41 -6.18 10.33 -3.07
C ILE A 41 -7.20 9.22 -3.38
N ILE A 42 -6.77 8.11 -3.98
CA ILE A 42 -7.69 7.06 -4.43
C ILE A 42 -7.96 5.98 -3.37
N LEU A 43 -7.12 5.84 -2.35
CA LEU A 43 -7.27 4.85 -1.29
C LEU A 43 -8.69 4.83 -0.68
N PRO A 44 -9.30 5.98 -0.34
CA PRO A 44 -10.65 6.05 0.20
C PRO A 44 -11.73 5.52 -0.74
N TRP A 45 -11.54 5.62 -2.05
CA TRP A 45 -12.54 5.24 -3.04
C TRP A 45 -12.65 3.73 -3.24
N PHE A 46 -11.60 2.99 -2.88
CA PHE A 46 -11.46 1.56 -3.14
C PHE A 46 -11.33 0.72 -1.86
N GLY A 47 -11.90 1.21 -0.75
CA GLY A 47 -12.06 0.45 0.49
C GLY A 47 -10.86 0.44 1.43
N GLY A 48 -9.85 1.30 1.22
CA GLY A 48 -8.75 1.48 2.17
C GLY A 48 -7.81 0.28 2.35
N SER A 49 -7.88 -0.74 1.47
CA SER A 49 -7.09 -1.97 1.61
C SER A 49 -5.65 -1.81 1.13
N ALA A 50 -4.74 -2.65 1.64
CA ALA A 50 -3.34 -2.73 1.18
C ALA A 50 -3.22 -3.06 -0.33
N SER A 51 -4.22 -3.73 -0.90
CA SER A 51 -4.27 -4.08 -2.33
C SER A 51 -4.36 -2.87 -3.25
N VAL A 52 -4.95 -1.75 -2.79
CA VAL A 52 -4.96 -0.49 -3.55
C VAL A 52 -3.54 -0.05 -3.88
N TRP A 53 -2.66 -0.04 -2.88
CA TRP A 53 -1.26 0.36 -3.08
C TRP A 53 -0.50 -0.61 -3.96
N SER A 54 -0.69 -1.92 -3.78
CA SER A 54 -0.04 -2.93 -4.63
C SER A 54 -0.44 -2.78 -6.10
N THR A 55 -1.71 -2.46 -6.37
CA THR A 55 -2.21 -2.15 -7.72
C THR A 55 -1.61 -0.85 -8.27
N CYS A 56 -1.46 0.19 -7.44
CA CYS A 56 -0.77 1.44 -7.82
C CYS A 56 0.70 1.17 -8.19
N LEU A 57 1.42 0.40 -7.38
CA LEU A 57 2.82 0.05 -7.67
C LEU A 57 2.96 -0.72 -8.98
N LEU A 58 2.06 -1.66 -9.27
CA LEU A 58 2.02 -2.35 -10.56
C LEU A 58 1.86 -1.36 -11.71
N PHE A 59 0.93 -0.40 -11.60
CA PHE A 59 0.75 0.64 -12.61
C PHE A 59 2.03 1.47 -12.81
N PHE A 60 2.70 1.89 -11.73
CA PHE A 60 3.92 2.68 -11.83
C PHE A 60 5.06 1.89 -12.46
N GLN A 61 5.21 0.62 -12.13
CA GLN A 61 6.22 -0.25 -12.73
C GLN A 61 5.94 -0.52 -14.22
N ALA A 62 4.70 -0.77 -14.60
CA ALA A 62 4.30 -0.92 -15.99
C ALA A 62 4.50 0.37 -16.80
N SER A 63 4.19 1.53 -16.23
CA SER A 63 4.38 2.83 -16.85
C SER A 63 5.87 3.19 -16.97
N LEU A 64 6.70 2.81 -15.99
CA LEU A 64 8.16 2.93 -16.08
C LEU A 64 8.71 2.10 -17.24
N LEU A 65 8.25 0.85 -17.38
CA LEU A 65 8.58 -0.02 -18.51
C LEU A 65 8.17 0.61 -19.84
N ALA A 66 6.96 1.16 -19.93
CA ALA A 66 6.47 1.83 -21.13
C ALA A 66 7.33 3.05 -21.49
N GLY A 67 7.75 3.85 -20.50
CA GLY A 67 8.67 4.98 -20.69
C GLY A 67 10.05 4.56 -21.21
N TYR A 68 10.62 3.50 -20.64
CA TYR A 68 11.91 2.97 -21.11
C TYR A 68 11.80 2.35 -22.51
N LEU A 69 10.71 1.66 -22.81
CA LEU A 69 10.42 1.13 -24.13
C LEU A 69 10.28 2.25 -25.16
N TYR A 70 9.56 3.32 -24.84
CA TYR A 70 9.46 4.51 -25.68
C TYR A 70 10.85 5.15 -25.93
N ALA A 71 11.66 5.34 -24.89
CA ALA A 71 12.99 5.88 -25.02
C ALA A 71 13.87 5.00 -25.93
N HIS A 72 13.85 3.68 -25.71
CA HIS A 72 14.61 2.72 -26.52
C HIS A 72 14.16 2.73 -27.99
N CYS A 73 12.87 2.58 -28.25
CA CYS A 73 12.32 2.53 -29.62
C CYS A 73 12.52 3.85 -30.35
N SER A 74 12.25 4.99 -29.68
CA SER A 74 12.37 6.31 -30.31
C SER A 74 13.82 6.63 -30.67
N THR A 75 14.78 6.27 -29.82
CA THR A 75 16.22 6.46 -30.09
C THR A 75 16.72 5.56 -31.21
N ARG A 76 16.20 4.32 -31.29
CA ARG A 76 16.65 3.32 -32.27
C ARG A 76 16.04 3.52 -33.67
N TYR A 77 14.75 3.88 -33.75
CA TYR A 77 14.01 3.87 -35.03
C TYR A 77 13.70 5.25 -35.58
N LEU A 78 13.78 6.32 -34.78
CA LEU A 78 13.45 7.66 -35.23
C LEU A 78 14.71 8.51 -35.47
N LYS A 79 14.66 9.34 -36.52
CA LYS A 79 15.68 10.39 -36.71
C LYS A 79 15.55 11.43 -35.58
N PRO A 80 16.66 12.06 -35.13
CA PRO A 80 16.64 13.04 -34.03
C PRO A 80 15.54 14.09 -34.12
N ARG A 81 15.33 14.67 -35.30
CA ARG A 81 14.30 15.68 -35.53
C ARG A 81 12.89 15.12 -35.32
N ARG A 82 12.60 13.90 -35.83
CA ARG A 82 11.27 13.25 -35.63
C ARG A 82 11.04 12.84 -34.19
N GLN A 83 12.07 12.32 -33.54
CA GLN A 83 12.04 11.97 -32.13
C GLN A 83 11.72 13.20 -31.26
N ALA A 84 12.44 14.32 -31.48
CA ALA A 84 12.24 15.55 -30.74
C ALA A 84 10.83 16.13 -30.94
N LEU A 85 10.33 16.16 -32.18
CA LEU A 85 8.99 16.68 -32.50
C LEU A 85 7.88 15.79 -31.87
N LEU A 86 8.02 14.48 -31.95
CA LEU A 86 7.09 13.56 -31.30
C LEU A 86 7.07 13.77 -29.78
N HIS A 87 8.26 13.89 -29.16
CA HIS A 87 8.36 14.10 -27.74
C HIS A 87 7.74 15.45 -27.30
N LEU A 88 7.98 16.52 -28.08
CA LEU A 88 7.33 17.83 -27.87
C LEU A 88 5.81 17.75 -27.97
N ALA A 89 5.28 17.03 -28.95
CA ALA A 89 3.84 16.84 -29.11
C ALA A 89 3.23 16.09 -27.92
N LEU A 90 3.90 15.04 -27.42
CA LEU A 90 3.47 14.30 -26.25
C LEU A 90 3.54 15.14 -24.96
N LEU A 91 4.61 15.93 -24.77
CA LEU A 91 4.72 16.88 -23.66
C LEU A 91 3.57 17.90 -23.69
N ALA A 92 3.26 18.47 -24.85
CA ALA A 92 2.14 19.41 -25.00
C ALA A 92 0.79 18.73 -24.70
N ALA A 93 0.58 17.51 -25.21
CA ALA A 93 -0.65 16.75 -24.96
C ALA A 93 -0.82 16.39 -23.47
N SER A 94 0.27 16.14 -22.75
CA SER A 94 0.20 15.79 -21.33
C SER A 94 -0.30 16.94 -20.43
N ILE A 95 -0.14 18.19 -20.85
CA ILE A 95 -0.67 19.36 -20.12
C ILE A 95 -2.20 19.33 -20.04
N ALA A 96 -2.88 18.74 -21.05
CA ALA A 96 -4.34 18.63 -21.06
C ALA A 96 -4.90 17.70 -19.96
N LEU A 97 -4.05 16.88 -19.34
CA LEU A 97 -4.44 15.99 -18.24
C LEU A 97 -4.28 16.63 -16.84
N LEU A 98 -3.84 17.90 -16.78
CA LEU A 98 -3.68 18.62 -15.52
C LEU A 98 -4.98 19.37 -15.14
N PRO A 99 -5.26 19.53 -13.85
CA PRO A 99 -4.56 18.94 -12.70
C PRO A 99 -4.81 17.43 -12.59
N ILE A 100 -3.85 16.69 -12.01
CA ILE A 100 -3.91 15.24 -11.87
C ILE A 100 -4.89 14.77 -10.77
N LEU A 101 -6.08 15.33 -10.76
CA LEU A 101 -7.17 14.99 -9.84
C LEU A 101 -8.16 14.07 -10.54
N PRO A 102 -8.36 12.84 -10.01
CA PRO A 102 -9.37 11.95 -10.56
C PRO A 102 -10.78 12.53 -10.34
N SER A 103 -11.65 12.45 -11.34
CA SER A 103 -13.04 12.85 -11.20
C SER A 103 -13.85 11.82 -10.40
N GLU A 104 -14.94 12.24 -9.77
CA GLU A 104 -15.84 11.37 -9.00
C GLU A 104 -16.47 10.22 -9.80
N HIS A 105 -16.49 10.33 -11.12
CA HIS A 105 -16.94 9.28 -12.05
C HIS A 105 -16.20 7.94 -11.87
N TRP A 106 -14.99 7.98 -11.32
CA TRP A 106 -14.16 6.81 -11.09
C TRP A 106 -14.50 6.05 -9.80
N LYS A 107 -15.29 6.66 -8.91
CA LYS A 107 -15.77 5.98 -7.71
C LYS A 107 -16.55 4.71 -8.08
N PRO A 108 -16.31 3.55 -7.43
CA PRO A 108 -16.97 2.31 -7.78
C PRO A 108 -18.48 2.39 -7.55
N ALA A 109 -19.25 1.78 -8.45
CA ALA A 109 -20.70 1.71 -8.35
C ALA A 109 -21.20 0.42 -7.70
N ALA A 110 -20.38 -0.64 -7.70
CA ALA A 110 -20.73 -1.97 -7.19
C ALA A 110 -19.55 -2.57 -6.44
N ALA A 111 -19.83 -3.54 -5.57
CA ALA A 111 -18.83 -4.38 -4.92
C ALA A 111 -18.14 -5.29 -5.95
N GLY A 112 -16.89 -5.67 -5.68
CA GLY A 112 -16.09 -6.54 -6.53
C GLY A 112 -14.62 -6.17 -6.52
N ASP A 113 -13.82 -6.83 -7.37
CA ASP A 113 -12.39 -6.50 -7.53
C ASP A 113 -12.21 -5.20 -8.33
N PRO A 114 -11.72 -4.13 -7.71
CA PRO A 114 -11.55 -2.84 -8.38
C PRO A 114 -10.22 -2.69 -9.11
N SER A 115 -9.33 -3.70 -9.14
CA SER A 115 -7.97 -3.59 -9.69
C SER A 115 -7.95 -3.03 -11.11
N GLY A 116 -8.81 -3.56 -12.00
CA GLY A 116 -8.93 -3.07 -13.38
C GLY A 116 -9.36 -1.60 -13.45
N ARG A 117 -10.28 -1.19 -12.57
CA ARG A 117 -10.78 0.20 -12.51
C ARG A 117 -9.71 1.15 -12.00
N ILE A 118 -8.93 0.75 -11.01
CA ILE A 118 -7.77 1.52 -10.50
C ILE A 118 -6.73 1.72 -11.61
N LEU A 119 -6.38 0.66 -12.35
CA LEU A 119 -5.42 0.75 -13.46
C LEU A 119 -5.91 1.69 -14.57
N LEU A 120 -7.20 1.63 -14.93
CA LEU A 120 -7.80 2.54 -15.91
C LEU A 120 -7.83 3.99 -15.43
N LEU A 121 -8.22 4.21 -14.16
CA LEU A 121 -8.21 5.54 -13.54
C LEU A 121 -6.81 6.15 -13.59
N LEU A 122 -5.79 5.42 -13.14
CA LEU A 122 -4.40 5.89 -13.14
C LEU A 122 -3.91 6.16 -14.57
N THR A 123 -4.26 5.30 -15.53
CA THR A 123 -3.92 5.50 -16.95
C THR A 123 -4.53 6.78 -17.50
N ALA A 124 -5.80 7.04 -17.17
CA ALA A 124 -6.52 8.21 -17.67
C ALA A 124 -6.07 9.52 -17.02
N THR A 125 -5.68 9.48 -15.74
CA THR A 125 -5.35 10.70 -14.97
C THR A 125 -3.87 11.08 -15.04
N ILE A 126 -2.97 10.13 -14.83
CA ILE A 126 -1.53 10.38 -14.73
C ILE A 126 -0.69 9.59 -15.74
N GLY A 127 -1.29 8.71 -16.54
CA GLY A 127 -0.55 7.75 -17.37
C GLY A 127 0.45 8.42 -18.31
N LEU A 128 0.01 9.36 -19.13
CA LEU A 128 0.91 10.07 -20.07
C LEU A 128 1.94 10.93 -19.34
N PRO A 129 1.60 11.79 -18.36
CA PRO A 129 2.60 12.50 -17.56
C PRO A 129 3.64 11.58 -16.94
N TYR A 130 3.22 10.47 -16.35
CA TYR A 130 4.12 9.52 -15.67
C TYR A 130 5.07 8.81 -16.67
N VAL A 131 4.57 8.37 -17.82
CA VAL A 131 5.39 7.77 -18.89
C VAL A 131 6.44 8.77 -19.38
N LEU A 132 6.09 10.04 -19.57
CA LEU A 132 7.03 11.06 -20.01
C LEU A 132 8.11 11.36 -18.95
N LEU A 133 7.74 11.42 -17.67
CA LEU A 133 8.71 11.53 -16.58
C LEU A 133 9.65 10.32 -16.55
N SER A 134 9.13 9.11 -16.71
CA SER A 134 9.90 7.86 -16.75
C SER A 134 10.89 7.83 -17.91
N THR A 135 10.50 8.40 -19.05
CA THR A 135 11.33 8.49 -20.26
C THR A 135 12.52 9.42 -20.10
N THR A 136 12.41 10.41 -19.22
CA THR A 136 13.32 11.57 -19.17
C THR A 136 14.77 11.15 -18.92
N SER A 137 15.03 10.31 -17.93
CA SER A 137 16.41 9.91 -17.59
C SER A 137 17.11 9.20 -18.76
N PRO A 138 16.60 8.12 -19.37
CA PRO A 138 17.28 7.45 -20.48
C PRO A 138 17.34 8.32 -21.74
N LEU A 139 16.30 9.11 -22.05
CA LEU A 139 16.26 9.92 -23.26
C LEU A 139 17.23 11.11 -23.20
N LEU A 140 17.23 11.84 -22.08
CA LEU A 140 18.11 12.99 -21.89
C LEU A 140 19.59 12.56 -21.83
N GLN A 141 19.89 11.39 -21.27
CA GLN A 141 21.25 10.86 -21.29
C GLN A 141 21.70 10.54 -22.73
N ALA A 142 20.83 9.95 -23.55
CA ALA A 142 21.12 9.72 -24.96
C ALA A 142 21.37 11.05 -25.71
N TRP A 143 20.57 12.07 -25.48
CA TRP A 143 20.76 13.39 -26.09
C TRP A 143 22.03 14.09 -25.58
N TYR A 144 22.34 13.93 -24.29
CA TYR A 144 23.57 14.51 -23.71
C TYR A 144 24.84 13.91 -24.31
N VAL A 145 24.89 12.58 -24.47
CA VAL A 145 26.01 11.89 -25.12
C VAL A 145 26.13 12.28 -26.59
N ALA A 146 25.02 12.45 -27.30
CA ALA A 146 25.03 12.94 -28.69
C ALA A 146 25.54 14.40 -28.80
N ALA A 147 25.23 15.24 -27.83
CA ALA A 147 25.69 16.64 -27.77
C ALA A 147 27.16 16.77 -27.33
N LYS A 148 27.66 15.86 -26.50
CA LYS A 148 29.04 15.85 -25.94
C LYS A 148 29.69 14.49 -26.05
N PRO A 149 30.19 14.09 -27.24
CA PRO A 149 30.85 12.80 -27.43
C PRO A 149 32.04 12.62 -26.49
N GLY A 150 32.16 11.44 -25.87
CA GLY A 150 33.23 11.08 -24.94
C GLY A 150 33.01 11.44 -23.47
N VAL A 151 31.89 12.08 -23.12
CA VAL A 151 31.52 12.32 -21.72
C VAL A 151 30.52 11.28 -21.24
N VAL A 152 30.86 10.58 -20.17
CA VAL A 152 29.94 9.61 -19.55
C VAL A 152 29.09 10.34 -18.49
N PRO A 153 27.74 10.27 -18.56
CA PRO A 153 26.85 11.11 -17.75
C PRO A 153 26.62 10.57 -16.34
N TYR A 154 27.63 10.02 -15.64
CA TYR A 154 27.48 9.45 -14.28
C TYR A 154 26.86 10.41 -13.27
N ARG A 155 27.19 11.71 -13.38
CA ARG A 155 26.62 12.75 -12.49
C ARG A 155 25.11 12.93 -12.67
N LEU A 156 24.57 12.68 -13.85
CA LEU A 156 23.16 12.79 -14.14
C LEU A 156 22.36 11.63 -13.49
N PHE A 157 22.97 10.45 -13.39
CA PHE A 157 22.38 9.34 -12.62
C PHE A 157 22.27 9.65 -11.13
N ALA A 158 23.35 10.18 -10.54
CA ALA A 158 23.35 10.58 -9.14
C ALA A 158 22.27 11.64 -8.82
N LEU A 159 22.06 12.59 -9.75
CA LEU A 159 21.00 13.59 -9.62
C LEU A 159 19.60 13.02 -9.72
N SER A 160 19.37 12.07 -10.62
CA SER A 160 18.08 11.35 -10.70
C SER A 160 17.76 10.64 -9.39
N ASN A 161 18.75 9.92 -8.85
CA ASN A 161 18.61 9.21 -7.58
C ASN A 161 18.38 10.15 -6.40
N LEU A 162 19.09 11.29 -6.36
CA LEU A 162 18.87 12.34 -5.36
C LEU A 162 17.45 12.91 -5.43
N GLY A 163 16.95 13.22 -6.63
CA GLY A 163 15.60 13.71 -6.83
C GLY A 163 14.54 12.72 -6.32
N SER A 164 14.72 11.43 -6.63
CA SER A 164 13.82 10.35 -6.16
C SER A 164 13.83 10.22 -4.63
N LEU A 165 15.01 10.26 -4.01
CA LEU A 165 15.13 10.15 -2.56
C LEU A 165 14.55 11.38 -1.85
N LEU A 166 14.79 12.58 -2.39
CA LEU A 166 14.20 13.82 -1.87
C LEU A 166 12.67 13.78 -1.90
N ALA A 167 12.06 13.30 -2.99
CA ALA A 167 10.62 13.13 -3.09
C ALA A 167 10.08 12.18 -2.02
N LEU A 168 10.67 10.99 -1.88
CA LEU A 168 10.24 10.00 -0.90
C LEU A 168 10.41 10.48 0.56
N CYS A 169 11.46 11.26 0.85
CA CYS A 169 11.66 11.82 2.19
C CYS A 169 10.73 13.02 2.46
N SER A 170 10.52 13.90 1.47
CA SER A 170 9.70 15.10 1.64
C SER A 170 8.22 14.78 1.79
N PHE A 171 7.71 13.74 1.13
CA PHE A 171 6.29 13.43 1.15
C PHE A 171 5.77 13.22 2.59
N PRO A 172 6.22 12.23 3.39
CA PRO A 172 5.68 12.00 4.72
C PRO A 172 6.06 13.07 5.75
N LEU A 173 7.20 13.76 5.54
CA LEU A 173 7.72 14.70 6.54
C LEU A 173 7.23 16.13 6.34
N LEU A 174 6.97 16.54 5.10
CA LEU A 174 6.65 17.93 4.74
C LEU A 174 5.33 18.01 3.96
N VAL A 175 5.17 17.24 2.88
CA VAL A 175 4.06 17.43 1.94
C VAL A 175 2.75 16.94 2.53
N GLU A 176 2.71 15.72 3.03
CA GLU A 176 1.51 15.12 3.60
C GLU A 176 1.01 15.85 4.87
N PRO A 177 1.86 16.24 5.84
CA PRO A 177 1.42 16.92 7.05
C PRO A 177 0.97 18.37 6.85
N LEU A 178 1.54 19.08 5.86
CA LEU A 178 1.33 20.53 5.71
C LEU A 178 0.26 20.88 4.68
N PHE A 179 0.10 20.07 3.63
CA PHE A 179 -0.75 20.42 2.48
C PHE A 179 -1.93 19.46 2.32
N THR A 180 -3.07 20.02 1.93
CA THR A 180 -4.25 19.23 1.52
C THR A 180 -3.98 18.50 0.19
N THR A 181 -4.71 17.41 -0.08
CA THR A 181 -4.53 16.62 -1.31
C THR A 181 -4.75 17.45 -2.58
N HIS A 182 -5.71 18.36 -2.57
CA HIS A 182 -5.92 19.32 -3.68
C HIS A 182 -4.71 20.23 -3.88
N THR A 183 -4.20 20.84 -2.79
CA THR A 183 -3.01 21.70 -2.85
C THR A 183 -1.79 20.94 -3.38
N GLN A 184 -1.61 19.71 -2.95
CA GLN A 184 -0.55 18.82 -3.45
C GLN A 184 -0.69 18.59 -4.97
N ALA A 185 -1.88 18.23 -5.45
CA ALA A 185 -2.13 17.96 -6.87
C ALA A 185 -1.93 19.19 -7.75
N TYR A 186 -2.38 20.38 -7.33
CA TYR A 186 -2.13 21.64 -8.05
C TYR A 186 -0.65 22.04 -8.02
N GLY A 187 0.01 21.91 -6.86
CA GLY A 187 1.44 22.20 -6.70
C GLY A 187 2.28 21.30 -7.61
N TRP A 188 2.02 20.00 -7.57
CA TRP A 188 2.68 19.03 -8.45
C TRP A 188 2.45 19.37 -9.93
N SER A 189 1.21 19.70 -10.31
CA SER A 189 0.85 20.07 -11.68
C SER A 189 1.59 21.32 -12.16
N GLY A 190 1.73 22.33 -11.30
CA GLY A 190 2.51 23.55 -11.59
C GLY A 190 3.99 23.26 -11.82
N ILE A 191 4.59 22.41 -10.96
CA ILE A 191 5.99 21.98 -11.10
C ILE A 191 6.16 21.10 -12.35
N TYR A 192 5.15 20.28 -12.69
CA TYR A 192 5.14 19.49 -13.92
C TYR A 192 5.15 20.37 -15.18
N VAL A 193 4.42 21.48 -15.21
CA VAL A 193 4.48 22.46 -16.32
C VAL A 193 5.89 23.03 -16.47
N LEU A 194 6.57 23.36 -15.36
CA LEU A 194 7.98 23.77 -15.40
C LEU A 194 8.86 22.67 -16.01
N PHE A 195 8.66 21.41 -15.62
CA PHE A 195 9.36 20.26 -16.22
C PHE A 195 9.11 20.18 -17.73
N VAL A 196 7.87 20.34 -18.19
CA VAL A 196 7.51 20.31 -19.61
C VAL A 196 8.26 21.40 -20.39
N VAL A 197 8.37 22.60 -19.83
CA VAL A 197 9.13 23.72 -20.45
C VAL A 197 10.62 23.37 -20.55
N LEU A 198 11.23 22.92 -19.45
CA LEU A 198 12.67 22.59 -19.43
C LEU A 198 12.99 21.42 -20.38
N CYS A 199 12.20 20.35 -20.32
CA CYS A 199 12.36 19.20 -21.19
C CYS A 199 12.09 19.54 -22.67
N GLY A 200 11.09 20.40 -22.92
CA GLY A 200 10.77 20.91 -24.25
C GLY A 200 11.91 21.73 -24.86
N LEU A 201 12.59 22.57 -24.09
CA LEU A 201 13.77 23.31 -24.53
C LEU A 201 14.92 22.38 -24.92
N LEU A 202 15.14 21.31 -24.14
CA LEU A 202 16.15 20.28 -24.44
C LEU A 202 15.78 19.49 -25.71
N ALA A 203 14.52 19.07 -25.83
CA ALA A 203 14.03 18.39 -27.03
C ALA A 203 14.16 19.26 -28.30
N TRP A 204 13.82 20.54 -28.19
CA TRP A 204 13.95 21.48 -29.30
C TRP A 204 15.40 21.64 -29.75
N ASN A 205 16.34 21.66 -28.81
CA ASN A 205 17.76 21.73 -29.11
C ASN A 205 18.28 20.41 -29.71
N ALA A 206 17.86 19.28 -29.19
CA ALA A 206 18.27 17.95 -29.63
C ALA A 206 17.88 17.63 -31.10
N ARG A 207 16.87 18.30 -31.65
CA ARG A 207 16.42 18.13 -33.04
C ARG A 207 17.52 18.37 -34.10
N ASN A 208 18.52 19.19 -33.75
CA ASN A 208 19.59 19.63 -34.67
C ASN A 208 20.86 18.77 -34.53
N HIS A 209 20.92 17.82 -33.59
CA HIS A 209 22.07 16.94 -33.45
C HIS A 209 22.05 15.85 -34.52
N GLU A 210 23.21 15.54 -35.07
CA GLU A 210 23.36 14.41 -35.98
C GLU A 210 23.21 13.10 -35.17
N ALA A 211 22.54 12.13 -35.78
CA ALA A 211 22.49 10.80 -35.20
C ALA A 211 23.91 10.25 -35.02
N VAL A 212 24.28 9.89 -33.83
CA VAL A 212 25.52 9.17 -33.57
C VAL A 212 25.42 7.88 -34.35
N LYS A 213 26.15 7.78 -35.50
CA LYS A 213 26.29 6.53 -36.23
C LYS A 213 27.09 5.61 -35.33
N GLU A 214 26.41 4.67 -34.66
CA GLU A 214 27.11 3.55 -34.07
C GLU A 214 27.91 2.85 -35.20
N SER A 215 29.23 2.91 -35.11
CA SER A 215 30.05 2.05 -35.95
C SER A 215 29.66 0.60 -35.68
N PRO A 216 29.41 -0.22 -36.69
CA PRO A 216 29.11 -1.62 -36.52
C PRO A 216 30.39 -2.36 -36.12
N SER A 217 30.85 -2.19 -34.88
CA SER A 217 31.84 -3.07 -34.28
C SER A 217 31.10 -4.28 -33.71
N ALA A 218 31.52 -5.46 -34.15
CA ALA A 218 31.00 -6.77 -33.78
C ALA A 218 31.22 -7.05 -32.28
N VAL A 219 30.43 -6.37 -31.42
CA VAL A 219 30.29 -6.81 -30.04
C VAL A 219 29.00 -7.63 -30.00
N ASP A 220 29.14 -8.91 -29.70
CA ASP A 220 28.04 -9.85 -29.62
C ASP A 220 26.95 -9.33 -28.65
N SER A 221 25.70 -9.45 -29.06
CA SER A 221 24.58 -9.14 -28.19
C SER A 221 24.66 -10.02 -26.94
N PRO A 222 24.30 -9.48 -25.74
CA PRO A 222 24.30 -10.26 -24.51
C PRO A 222 23.47 -11.54 -24.67
N PRO A 223 24.01 -12.69 -24.24
CA PRO A 223 23.32 -13.97 -24.39
C PRO A 223 21.98 -13.96 -23.65
N TRP A 224 20.99 -14.67 -24.14
CA TRP A 224 19.64 -14.72 -23.57
C TRP A 224 19.63 -15.16 -22.10
N GLN A 225 20.58 -16.00 -21.67
CA GLN A 225 20.71 -16.40 -20.27
C GLN A 225 21.03 -15.22 -19.34
N SER A 226 21.86 -14.28 -19.78
CA SER A 226 22.14 -13.05 -19.03
C SER A 226 20.92 -12.15 -18.94
N GLN A 227 20.18 -12.03 -20.05
CA GLN A 227 18.94 -11.25 -20.06
C GLN A 227 17.88 -11.86 -19.12
N LEU A 228 17.76 -13.19 -19.09
CA LEU A 228 16.85 -13.89 -18.17
C LEU A 228 17.26 -13.66 -16.70
N LEU A 229 18.57 -13.67 -16.40
CA LEU A 229 19.05 -13.35 -15.03
C LEU A 229 18.74 -11.91 -14.64
N TRP A 230 18.89 -10.95 -15.56
CA TRP A 230 18.52 -9.55 -15.26
C TRP A 230 17.03 -9.40 -14.95
N ILE A 231 16.17 -10.02 -15.77
CA ILE A 231 14.73 -10.05 -15.54
C ILE A 231 14.40 -10.70 -14.19
N SER A 232 14.99 -11.87 -13.91
CA SER A 232 14.69 -12.64 -12.69
C SER A 232 15.14 -11.93 -11.42
N LEU A 233 16.34 -11.32 -11.41
CA LEU A 233 16.85 -10.56 -10.26
C LEU A 233 16.00 -9.32 -9.99
N ALA A 234 15.63 -8.59 -11.03
CA ALA A 234 14.76 -7.43 -10.90
C ALA A 234 13.34 -7.82 -10.45
N ALA A 235 12.80 -8.91 -11.00
CA ALA A 235 11.48 -9.43 -10.60
C ALA A 235 11.47 -9.88 -9.13
N CYS A 236 12.52 -10.53 -8.68
CA CYS A 236 12.66 -10.95 -7.29
C CYS A 236 12.71 -9.74 -6.33
N GLY A 237 13.52 -8.72 -6.64
CA GLY A 237 13.58 -7.48 -5.85
C GLY A 237 12.23 -6.77 -5.79
N SER A 238 11.51 -6.69 -6.90
CA SER A 238 10.17 -6.11 -6.97
C SER A 238 9.15 -6.95 -6.20
N ALA A 239 9.18 -8.27 -6.31
CA ALA A 239 8.29 -9.16 -5.57
C ALA A 239 8.52 -9.06 -4.05
N LEU A 240 9.78 -8.97 -3.59
CA LEU A 240 10.12 -8.71 -2.19
C LEU A 240 9.55 -7.35 -1.72
N LEU A 241 9.71 -6.30 -2.53
CA LEU A 241 9.16 -4.98 -2.21
C LEU A 241 7.65 -5.05 -2.01
N LEU A 242 6.90 -5.55 -3.00
CA LEU A 242 5.45 -5.58 -2.93
C LEU A 242 4.94 -6.52 -1.83
N SER A 243 5.49 -7.72 -1.72
CA SER A 243 5.02 -8.70 -0.73
C SER A 243 5.30 -8.26 0.72
N ILE A 244 6.46 -7.66 0.99
CA ILE A 244 6.77 -7.10 2.32
C ILE A 244 5.91 -5.86 2.59
N THR A 245 5.72 -4.98 1.60
CA THR A 245 4.83 -3.82 1.76
C THR A 245 3.40 -4.25 2.06
N THR A 246 2.87 -5.24 1.33
CA THR A 246 1.54 -5.80 1.58
C THR A 246 1.45 -6.41 2.98
N HIS A 247 2.45 -7.20 3.38
CA HIS A 247 2.48 -7.81 4.72
C HIS A 247 2.48 -6.77 5.84
N LEU A 248 3.31 -5.73 5.74
CA LEU A 248 3.36 -4.65 6.73
C LEU A 248 2.07 -3.83 6.72
N SER A 249 1.54 -3.49 5.54
CA SER A 249 0.31 -2.69 5.42
C SER A 249 -0.93 -3.45 5.91
N THR A 250 -0.99 -4.77 5.73
CA THR A 250 -2.11 -5.59 6.22
C THR A 250 -2.06 -5.76 7.74
N ASN A 251 -0.86 -5.96 8.33
CA ASN A 251 -0.74 -6.25 9.74
C ASN A 251 -0.58 -5.01 10.64
N VAL A 252 -0.31 -3.83 10.05
CA VAL A 252 -0.14 -2.56 10.78
C VAL A 252 -1.22 -1.57 10.38
N ALA A 253 -1.10 -0.99 9.19
CA ALA A 253 -2.09 -0.10 8.57
C ALA A 253 -1.71 0.22 7.11
N PRO A 254 -2.66 0.37 6.18
CA PRO A 254 -2.40 0.80 4.81
C PRO A 254 -2.16 2.32 4.75
N ILE A 255 -1.03 2.78 5.25
CA ILE A 255 -0.68 4.19 5.35
C ILE A 255 0.47 4.56 4.41
N PRO A 256 0.47 5.77 3.84
CA PRO A 256 1.52 6.23 2.93
C PRO A 256 2.92 6.11 3.50
N LEU A 257 3.10 6.34 4.80
CA LEU A 257 4.41 6.23 5.46
C LEU A 257 5.05 4.84 5.25
N LEU A 258 4.31 3.76 5.46
CA LEU A 258 4.83 2.39 5.28
C LEU A 258 5.18 2.11 3.82
N TRP A 259 4.40 2.64 2.87
CA TRP A 259 4.66 2.51 1.44
C TRP A 259 5.94 3.23 1.03
N VAL A 260 6.09 4.46 1.51
CA VAL A 260 7.28 5.30 1.22
C VAL A 260 8.54 4.71 1.83
N VAL A 261 8.47 4.20 3.07
CA VAL A 261 9.65 3.59 3.73
C VAL A 261 10.11 2.34 2.99
N THR A 262 9.22 1.43 2.63
CA THR A 262 9.59 0.21 1.88
C THR A 262 10.14 0.53 0.50
N LEU A 263 9.50 1.47 -0.22
CA LEU A 263 9.96 1.94 -1.52
C LEU A 263 11.32 2.67 -1.40
N GLY A 264 11.51 3.46 -0.35
CA GLY A 264 12.78 4.15 -0.05
C GLY A 264 13.92 3.15 0.21
N VAL A 265 13.67 2.09 0.97
CA VAL A 265 14.62 1.00 1.24
C VAL A 265 15.00 0.27 -0.06
N TYR A 266 14.01 -0.02 -0.91
CA TYR A 266 14.24 -0.61 -2.24
C TYR A 266 15.10 0.31 -3.12
N LEU A 267 14.75 1.58 -3.22
CA LEU A 267 15.50 2.56 -4.01
C LEU A 267 16.92 2.75 -3.47
N LEU A 268 17.08 2.84 -2.16
CA LEU A 268 18.39 2.98 -1.52
C LEU A 268 19.30 1.79 -1.85
N SER A 269 18.79 0.56 -1.83
CA SER A 269 19.57 -0.62 -2.20
C SER A 269 20.02 -0.58 -3.68
N PHE A 270 19.15 -0.06 -4.57
CA PHE A 270 19.48 0.13 -5.97
C PHE A 270 20.59 1.19 -6.13
N ILE A 271 20.44 2.34 -5.49
CA ILE A 271 21.43 3.43 -5.51
C ILE A 271 22.80 2.92 -5.04
N ILE A 272 22.86 2.27 -3.89
CA ILE A 272 24.11 1.77 -3.29
C ILE A 272 24.82 0.80 -4.25
N CYS A 273 24.09 -0.12 -4.85
CA CYS A 273 24.68 -1.14 -5.72
C CYS A 273 25.16 -0.59 -7.09
N PHE A 274 24.43 0.37 -7.65
CA PHE A 274 24.74 0.90 -8.98
C PHE A 274 25.72 2.08 -9.00
N GLU A 275 25.74 2.90 -7.92
CA GLU A 275 26.72 4.00 -7.82
C GLU A 275 28.08 3.57 -7.28
N ARG A 276 28.09 2.60 -6.37
CA ARG A 276 29.31 2.12 -5.72
C ARG A 276 29.41 0.60 -5.78
N GLU A 277 29.73 0.03 -6.93
CA GLU A 277 29.87 -1.42 -7.16
C GLU A 277 30.78 -2.11 -6.12
N ARG A 278 31.71 -1.37 -5.50
CA ARG A 278 32.60 -1.88 -4.45
C ARG A 278 31.94 -2.14 -3.11
N ILE A 279 30.70 -1.67 -2.86
CA ILE A 279 30.02 -1.89 -1.59
C ILE A 279 29.47 -3.32 -1.50
N TYR A 280 28.99 -3.88 -2.59
CA TYR A 280 28.48 -5.23 -2.58
C TYR A 280 29.62 -6.28 -2.61
N HIS A 281 29.90 -6.84 -1.44
CA HIS A 281 30.83 -7.95 -1.27
C HIS A 281 30.08 -9.23 -0.90
N ARG A 282 30.14 -10.25 -1.75
CA ARG A 282 29.47 -11.55 -1.52
C ARG A 282 29.83 -12.16 -0.16
N ALA A 283 31.09 -12.04 0.27
CA ALA A 283 31.56 -12.57 1.56
C ALA A 283 30.83 -11.96 2.78
N VAL A 284 30.31 -10.75 2.68
CA VAL A 284 29.55 -10.05 3.72
C VAL A 284 28.06 -10.24 3.51
N PHE A 285 27.58 -10.00 2.29
CA PHE A 285 26.13 -9.94 2.06
C PHE A 285 25.47 -11.31 1.95
N LEU A 286 26.15 -12.40 1.60
CA LEU A 286 25.53 -13.72 1.60
C LEU A 286 25.21 -14.24 3.02
N PRO A 287 26.11 -14.16 4.02
CA PRO A 287 25.73 -14.48 5.39
C PRO A 287 24.62 -13.59 5.95
N LEU A 288 24.67 -12.29 5.64
CA LEU A 288 23.60 -11.36 6.03
C LEU A 288 22.27 -11.71 5.36
N LEU A 289 22.29 -12.15 4.09
CA LEU A 289 21.08 -12.60 3.37
C LEU A 289 20.47 -13.82 4.05
N MET A 290 21.29 -14.83 4.38
CA MET A 290 20.81 -16.01 5.10
C MET A 290 20.20 -15.63 6.44
N ALA A 291 20.85 -14.76 7.21
CA ALA A 291 20.32 -14.29 8.50
C ALA A 291 19.02 -13.51 8.33
N ALA A 292 18.95 -12.57 7.39
CA ALA A 292 17.78 -11.70 7.19
C ALA A 292 16.56 -12.48 6.66
N LEU A 293 16.76 -13.37 5.65
CA LEU A 293 15.67 -14.21 5.15
C LEU A 293 15.21 -15.25 6.17
N GLY A 294 16.14 -15.82 6.95
CA GLY A 294 15.81 -16.73 8.04
C GLY A 294 15.02 -16.03 9.16
N ALA A 295 15.44 -14.82 9.55
CA ALA A 295 14.73 -14.02 10.54
C ALA A 295 13.32 -13.63 10.07
N ALA A 296 13.16 -13.25 8.80
CA ALA A 296 11.85 -12.94 8.23
C ALA A 296 10.95 -14.19 8.18
N ALA A 297 11.48 -15.33 7.75
CA ALA A 297 10.72 -16.59 7.76
C ALA A 297 10.34 -17.02 9.18
N PHE A 298 11.22 -16.85 10.15
CA PHE A 298 10.90 -17.09 11.57
C PHE A 298 9.80 -16.13 12.04
N ALA A 299 9.91 -14.83 11.76
CA ALA A 299 8.94 -13.82 12.18
C ALA A 299 7.54 -14.07 11.61
N LEU A 300 7.44 -14.60 10.37
CA LEU A 300 6.15 -14.92 9.74
C LEU A 300 5.32 -15.94 10.55
N TYR A 301 5.97 -16.89 11.20
CA TYR A 301 5.29 -18.01 11.88
C TYR A 301 5.44 -17.97 13.40
N TYR A 302 6.30 -17.06 13.93
CA TYR A 302 6.46 -16.92 15.39
C TYR A 302 5.15 -16.44 16.02
N ASN A 303 4.75 -17.13 17.09
CA ASN A 303 3.52 -16.83 17.83
C ASN A 303 2.32 -16.54 16.90
N ARG A 304 2.14 -17.38 15.86
CA ARG A 304 1.04 -17.29 14.88
C ARG A 304 1.09 -15.99 14.04
N GLY A 305 2.28 -15.46 13.76
CA GLY A 305 2.46 -14.19 13.05
C GLY A 305 2.25 -12.95 13.95
N ASN A 306 2.05 -13.14 15.24
CA ASN A 306 1.74 -12.06 16.19
C ASN A 306 3.01 -11.53 16.88
N LEU A 307 4.08 -11.31 16.11
CA LEU A 307 5.30 -10.69 16.60
C LEU A 307 5.05 -9.20 16.88
N ASN A 308 5.57 -8.71 18.01
CA ASN A 308 5.47 -7.29 18.35
C ASN A 308 6.01 -6.40 17.20
N ILE A 309 5.27 -5.35 16.85
CA ILE A 309 5.56 -4.46 15.73
C ILE A 309 6.96 -3.82 15.82
N LYS A 310 7.44 -3.54 17.04
CA LYS A 310 8.79 -2.99 17.29
C LYS A 310 9.90 -3.90 16.76
N TRP A 311 9.63 -5.20 16.62
CA TRP A 311 10.55 -6.20 16.04
C TRP A 311 10.14 -6.59 14.63
N SER A 312 8.83 -6.67 14.34
CA SER A 312 8.32 -7.07 13.03
C SER A 312 8.76 -6.11 11.92
N ILE A 313 8.53 -4.80 12.09
CA ILE A 313 8.91 -3.80 11.07
C ILE A 313 10.41 -3.83 10.77
N PRO A 314 11.35 -3.73 11.75
CA PRO A 314 12.77 -3.77 11.46
C PRO A 314 13.23 -5.07 10.80
N ILE A 315 12.68 -6.23 11.20
CA ILE A 315 13.04 -7.53 10.60
C ILE A 315 12.66 -7.58 9.12
N PHE A 316 11.41 -7.20 8.77
CA PHE A 316 10.97 -7.23 7.39
C PHE A 316 11.63 -6.14 6.53
N LEU A 317 11.91 -4.96 7.08
CA LEU A 317 12.69 -3.92 6.38
C LEU A 317 14.15 -4.35 6.16
N ALA A 318 14.76 -5.02 7.15
CA ALA A 318 16.11 -5.57 6.99
C ALA A 318 16.13 -6.69 5.93
N ALA A 319 15.13 -7.58 5.92
CA ALA A 319 15.00 -8.62 4.91
C ALA A 319 14.79 -8.02 3.51
N LEU A 320 13.97 -6.97 3.38
CA LEU A 320 13.82 -6.22 2.13
C LEU A 320 15.15 -5.60 1.70
N PHE A 321 15.81 -4.87 2.59
CA PHE A 321 17.06 -4.18 2.26
C PHE A 321 18.16 -5.14 1.83
N ILE A 322 18.44 -6.17 2.63
CA ILE A 322 19.51 -7.14 2.35
C ILE A 322 19.16 -8.02 1.14
N GLY A 323 17.89 -8.45 1.00
CA GLY A 323 17.43 -9.18 -0.17
C GLY A 323 17.55 -8.37 -1.45
N CYS A 324 17.16 -7.09 -1.41
CA CYS A 324 17.34 -6.17 -2.53
C CYS A 324 18.81 -5.85 -2.81
N ILE A 325 19.66 -5.66 -1.79
CA ILE A 325 21.12 -5.50 -1.95
C ILE A 325 21.72 -6.73 -2.64
N ALA A 326 21.28 -7.94 -2.30
CA ALA A 326 21.75 -9.15 -2.97
C ALA A 326 21.30 -9.20 -4.44
N CYS A 327 20.03 -8.93 -4.72
CA CYS A 327 19.52 -8.91 -6.10
C CYS A 327 20.15 -7.79 -6.95
N HIS A 328 20.17 -6.55 -6.44
CA HIS A 328 20.70 -5.39 -7.16
C HIS A 328 22.22 -5.42 -7.27
N GLY A 329 22.92 -5.95 -6.26
CA GLY A 329 24.36 -6.13 -6.29
C GLY A 329 24.79 -7.16 -7.34
N GLU A 330 24.11 -8.29 -7.43
CA GLU A 330 24.36 -9.26 -8.50
C GLU A 330 23.97 -8.69 -9.88
N LEU A 331 22.88 -7.93 -9.96
CA LEU A 331 22.45 -7.25 -11.17
C LEU A 331 23.50 -6.24 -11.65
N ALA A 332 24.05 -5.43 -10.74
CA ALA A 332 25.11 -4.45 -11.05
C ALA A 332 26.40 -5.14 -11.53
N ARG A 333 26.75 -6.30 -10.96
CA ARG A 333 27.89 -7.10 -11.41
C ARG A 333 27.72 -7.73 -12.79
N LEU A 334 26.47 -8.01 -13.18
CA LEU A 334 26.12 -8.59 -14.48
C LEU A 334 25.86 -7.51 -15.54
N LYS A 335 26.13 -6.24 -15.23
CA LYS A 335 25.94 -5.12 -16.13
C LYS A 335 26.78 -5.29 -17.42
N PRO A 336 26.15 -5.15 -18.60
CA PRO A 336 26.84 -5.33 -19.88
C PRO A 336 27.72 -4.12 -20.25
N ASP A 337 28.40 -4.23 -21.37
CA ASP A 337 29.09 -3.10 -22.01
C ASP A 337 28.17 -1.88 -22.17
N PRO A 338 28.68 -0.67 -22.05
CA PRO A 338 27.89 0.57 -22.16
C PRO A 338 26.96 0.66 -23.39
N ARG A 339 27.29 0.00 -24.49
CA ARG A 339 26.49 -0.07 -25.72
C ARG A 339 25.16 -0.82 -25.55
N HIS A 340 25.07 -1.72 -24.59
CA HIS A 340 23.87 -2.53 -24.31
C HIS A 340 23.09 -2.05 -23.09
N LEU A 341 23.43 -0.90 -22.49
CA LEU A 341 22.80 -0.40 -21.27
C LEU A 341 21.30 -0.13 -21.44
N THR A 342 20.85 0.37 -22.60
CA THR A 342 19.42 0.60 -22.84
C THR A 342 18.62 -0.71 -22.81
N ASN A 343 19.16 -1.78 -23.40
CA ASN A 343 18.56 -3.11 -23.32
C ASN A 343 18.58 -3.67 -21.90
N PHE A 344 19.68 -3.48 -21.18
CA PHE A 344 19.80 -3.89 -19.79
C PHE A 344 18.71 -3.22 -18.90
N TYR A 345 18.58 -1.90 -18.97
CA TYR A 345 17.56 -1.19 -18.18
C TYR A 345 16.14 -1.55 -18.61
N LEU A 346 15.92 -1.84 -19.89
CA LEU A 346 14.62 -2.33 -20.35
C LEU A 346 14.30 -3.71 -19.73
N MET A 347 15.29 -4.64 -19.67
CA MET A 347 15.11 -5.96 -19.04
C MET A 347 14.90 -5.83 -17.52
N VAL A 348 15.58 -4.90 -16.87
CA VAL A 348 15.37 -4.59 -15.43
C VAL A 348 13.96 -4.06 -15.19
N ALA A 349 13.48 -3.12 -16.01
CA ALA A 349 12.12 -2.59 -15.91
C ALA A 349 11.06 -3.68 -16.19
N LEU A 350 11.30 -4.54 -17.17
CA LEU A 350 10.45 -5.70 -17.47
C LEU A 350 10.37 -6.65 -16.26
N GLY A 351 11.51 -6.96 -15.66
CA GLY A 351 11.57 -7.78 -14.45
C GLY A 351 10.76 -7.14 -13.30
N GLY A 352 10.94 -5.85 -13.05
CA GLY A 352 10.17 -5.11 -12.07
C GLY A 352 8.66 -5.24 -12.29
N ALA A 353 8.21 -5.01 -13.53
CA ALA A 353 6.80 -5.14 -13.90
C ALA A 353 6.25 -6.58 -13.73
N ILE A 354 7.06 -7.61 -14.06
CA ILE A 354 6.68 -9.03 -13.84
C ILE A 354 6.53 -9.34 -12.35
N GLY A 355 7.48 -8.90 -11.51
CA GLY A 355 7.40 -9.07 -10.06
C GLY A 355 6.17 -8.39 -9.46
N GLY A 356 5.87 -7.16 -9.92
CA GLY A 356 4.66 -6.44 -9.54
C GLY A 356 3.37 -7.12 -9.98
N LEU A 357 3.31 -7.58 -11.23
CA LEU A 357 2.16 -8.33 -11.77
C LEU A 357 1.90 -9.61 -10.97
N PHE A 358 2.96 -10.35 -10.63
CA PHE A 358 2.85 -11.55 -9.82
C PHE A 358 2.22 -11.27 -8.45
N VAL A 359 2.71 -10.26 -7.72
CA VAL A 359 2.24 -9.98 -6.36
C VAL A 359 0.86 -9.29 -6.35
N ALA A 360 0.65 -8.29 -7.22
CA ALA A 360 -0.58 -7.49 -7.18
C ALA A 360 -1.79 -8.19 -7.80
N ILE A 361 -1.59 -9.00 -8.84
CA ILE A 361 -2.68 -9.67 -9.57
C ILE A 361 -2.54 -11.19 -9.50
N GLY A 362 -1.39 -11.74 -9.81
CA GLY A 362 -1.19 -13.19 -9.90
C GLY A 362 -1.46 -13.90 -8.57
N ALA A 363 -0.83 -13.44 -7.49
CA ALA A 363 -0.93 -14.10 -6.19
C ALA A 363 -2.35 -14.13 -5.61
N PRO A 364 -3.15 -13.05 -5.64
CA PRO A 364 -4.55 -13.09 -5.18
C PRO A 364 -5.45 -14.09 -5.92
N HIS A 365 -5.15 -14.36 -7.21
CA HIS A 365 -5.91 -15.33 -8.01
C HIS A 365 -5.41 -16.78 -7.88
N LEU A 366 -4.13 -16.97 -7.54
CA LEU A 366 -3.50 -18.28 -7.47
C LEU A 366 -3.54 -18.91 -6.07
N PHE A 367 -3.60 -18.08 -5.02
CA PHE A 367 -3.47 -18.53 -3.64
C PHE A 367 -4.63 -18.06 -2.77
N HIS A 368 -5.12 -18.94 -1.92
CA HIS A 368 -6.15 -18.64 -0.92
C HIS A 368 -5.59 -17.96 0.34
N THR A 369 -4.27 -17.81 0.43
CA THR A 369 -3.54 -17.18 1.54
C THR A 369 -2.42 -16.30 1.02
N TYR A 370 -1.76 -15.53 1.89
CA TYR A 370 -0.60 -14.71 1.53
C TYR A 370 0.66 -15.58 1.31
N ALA A 371 0.76 -16.25 0.16
CA ALA A 371 1.90 -17.11 -0.19
C ALA A 371 3.04 -16.36 -0.89
N GLU A 372 2.80 -15.16 -1.42
CA GLU A 372 3.76 -14.39 -2.20
C GLU A 372 5.01 -13.99 -1.40
N LEU A 373 4.87 -13.65 -0.12
CA LEU A 373 6.03 -13.29 0.72
C LEU A 373 6.92 -14.52 1.01
N PRO A 374 6.41 -15.63 1.57
CA PRO A 374 7.23 -16.84 1.74
C PRO A 374 7.87 -17.31 0.44
N LEU A 375 7.15 -17.28 -0.68
CA LEU A 375 7.71 -17.66 -2.00
C LEU A 375 8.82 -16.70 -2.44
N SER A 376 8.67 -15.39 -2.23
CA SER A 376 9.69 -14.40 -2.58
C SER A 376 10.97 -14.57 -1.76
N LEU A 377 10.86 -14.94 -0.46
CA LEU A 377 12.03 -15.24 0.38
C LEU A 377 12.82 -16.45 -0.16
N VAL A 378 12.14 -17.55 -0.49
CA VAL A 378 12.76 -18.76 -1.06
C VAL A 378 13.32 -18.46 -2.46
N ALA A 379 12.56 -17.75 -3.30
CA ALA A 379 12.99 -17.38 -4.65
C ALA A 379 14.26 -16.52 -4.62
N CYS A 380 14.38 -15.58 -3.67
CA CYS A 380 15.57 -14.78 -3.49
C CYS A 380 16.81 -15.65 -3.15
N ALA A 381 16.69 -16.55 -2.18
CA ALA A 381 17.76 -17.46 -1.81
C ALA A 381 18.16 -18.39 -2.99
N ALA A 382 17.16 -18.96 -3.69
CA ALA A 382 17.38 -19.83 -4.84
C ALA A 382 18.05 -19.10 -6.00
N LEU A 383 17.57 -17.91 -6.35
CA LEU A 383 18.10 -17.12 -7.46
C LEU A 383 19.55 -16.69 -7.21
N VAL A 384 19.87 -16.21 -6.00
CA VAL A 384 21.27 -15.89 -5.63
C VAL A 384 22.14 -17.14 -5.68
N THR A 385 21.62 -18.30 -5.28
CA THR A 385 22.33 -19.58 -5.42
C THR A 385 22.61 -19.90 -6.88
N VAL A 386 21.64 -19.74 -7.78
CA VAL A 386 21.82 -19.93 -9.24
C VAL A 386 22.91 -19.00 -9.79
N VAL A 387 22.88 -17.72 -9.40
CA VAL A 387 23.89 -16.74 -9.84
C VAL A 387 25.30 -17.13 -9.41
N LEU A 388 25.51 -17.77 -8.27
CA LEU A 388 26.80 -18.27 -7.83
C LEU A 388 27.35 -19.42 -8.74
N TRP A 389 26.46 -20.10 -9.47
CA TRP A 389 26.85 -21.12 -10.44
C TRP A 389 27.11 -20.56 -11.84
N VAL A 390 26.25 -19.67 -12.31
CA VAL A 390 26.32 -19.09 -13.67
C VAL A 390 27.38 -18.00 -13.76
N ALA A 391 27.56 -17.19 -12.73
CA ALA A 391 28.49 -16.07 -12.69
C ALA A 391 29.32 -16.08 -11.38
N PRO A 392 30.22 -17.05 -11.20
CA PRO A 392 30.92 -17.29 -9.93
C PRO A 392 31.78 -16.10 -9.47
N GLY A 393 32.33 -15.31 -10.39
CA GLY A 393 33.25 -14.22 -10.08
C GLY A 393 34.59 -14.67 -9.48
N HIS A 394 35.42 -13.72 -9.02
CA HIS A 394 36.69 -13.99 -8.38
C HIS A 394 36.56 -14.21 -6.88
N TRP A 395 37.13 -15.28 -6.35
CA TRP A 395 37.16 -15.61 -4.92
C TRP A 395 38.61 -15.73 -4.44
N PRO A 396 38.95 -15.24 -3.25
CA PRO A 396 40.32 -15.13 -2.78
C PRO A 396 41.00 -16.48 -2.53
N ARG A 397 40.25 -17.57 -2.33
CA ARG A 397 40.75 -18.92 -2.11
C ARG A 397 39.94 -19.95 -2.89
N ARG A 398 40.64 -20.97 -3.46
CA ARG A 398 40.05 -22.02 -4.32
C ARG A 398 38.89 -22.81 -3.67
N PHE A 399 38.93 -22.97 -2.36
CA PHE A 399 37.95 -23.75 -1.61
C PHE A 399 36.76 -22.93 -1.09
N VAL A 400 36.81 -21.60 -1.12
CA VAL A 400 35.74 -20.73 -0.58
C VAL A 400 34.49 -20.83 -1.42
N LEU A 401 34.58 -20.79 -2.73
CA LEU A 401 33.41 -20.84 -3.61
C LEU A 401 32.61 -22.13 -3.50
N PRO A 402 33.19 -23.35 -3.51
CA PRO A 402 32.44 -24.59 -3.29
C PRO A 402 31.73 -24.61 -1.94
N THR A 403 32.38 -24.17 -0.86
CA THR A 403 31.79 -24.12 0.48
C THR A 403 30.60 -23.18 0.52
N VAL A 404 30.70 -21.97 -0.07
CA VAL A 404 29.62 -21.01 -0.14
C VAL A 404 28.43 -21.54 -0.97
N ARG A 405 28.69 -22.20 -2.08
CA ARG A 405 27.65 -22.84 -2.89
C ARG A 405 26.88 -23.90 -2.12
N ILE A 406 27.62 -24.79 -1.43
CA ILE A 406 26.98 -25.82 -0.59
C ILE A 406 26.18 -25.19 0.52
N ALA A 407 26.72 -24.19 1.22
CA ALA A 407 26.01 -23.46 2.28
C ALA A 407 24.72 -22.78 1.78
N MET A 408 24.77 -22.14 0.61
CA MET A 408 23.61 -21.48 0.02
C MET A 408 22.54 -22.49 -0.44
N ILE A 409 22.95 -23.64 -1.01
CA ILE A 409 22.00 -24.71 -1.37
C ILE A 409 21.34 -25.26 -0.09
N ALA A 410 22.15 -25.61 0.91
CA ALA A 410 21.64 -26.13 2.18
C ALA A 410 20.68 -25.14 2.87
N PHE A 411 21.05 -23.85 2.90
CA PHE A 411 20.19 -22.79 3.42
C PHE A 411 18.87 -22.67 2.63
N THR A 412 18.94 -22.65 1.29
CA THR A 412 17.74 -22.53 0.44
C THR A 412 16.78 -23.69 0.68
N ILE A 413 17.31 -24.92 0.77
CA ILE A 413 16.50 -26.12 1.09
C ILE A 413 15.92 -26.00 2.51
N ALA A 414 16.75 -25.66 3.50
CA ALA A 414 16.29 -25.51 4.89
C ALA A 414 15.21 -24.44 5.03
N LEU A 415 15.37 -23.28 4.35
CA LEU A 415 14.39 -22.22 4.32
C LEU A 415 13.07 -22.68 3.68
N ALA A 416 13.14 -23.38 2.55
CA ALA A 416 11.95 -23.91 1.89
C ALA A 416 11.25 -24.97 2.75
N VAL A 417 11.98 -25.90 3.35
CA VAL A 417 11.44 -26.91 4.24
C VAL A 417 10.80 -26.27 5.48
N TYR A 418 11.47 -25.28 6.09
CA TYR A 418 10.93 -24.53 7.21
C TYR A 418 9.59 -23.88 6.85
N ILE A 419 9.55 -23.13 5.75
CA ILE A 419 8.35 -22.41 5.28
C ILE A 419 7.22 -23.40 4.96
N ILE A 420 7.49 -24.48 4.22
CA ILE A 420 6.48 -25.50 3.90
C ILE A 420 5.93 -26.15 5.15
N HIS A 421 6.80 -26.51 6.10
CA HIS A 421 6.39 -27.14 7.36
C HIS A 421 5.47 -26.23 8.18
N TYR A 422 5.91 -25.00 8.48
CA TYR A 422 5.14 -24.09 9.33
C TYR A 422 3.90 -23.54 8.65
N LYS A 423 3.96 -23.27 7.32
CA LYS A 423 2.77 -22.94 6.55
C LYS A 423 1.74 -24.07 6.58
N GLY A 424 2.19 -25.31 6.42
CA GLY A 424 1.29 -26.47 6.50
C GLY A 424 0.68 -26.66 7.89
N LEU A 425 1.40 -26.34 8.98
CA LEU A 425 0.85 -26.33 10.33
C LEU A 425 -0.17 -25.21 10.52
N ASP A 426 0.10 -24.00 9.98
CA ASP A 426 -0.83 -22.88 10.06
C ASP A 426 -2.11 -23.15 9.25
N ASP A 427 -1.98 -23.63 8.01
CA ASP A 427 -3.13 -23.93 7.15
C ASP A 427 -4.06 -25.00 7.73
N ARG A 428 -3.53 -26.02 8.47
CA ARG A 428 -4.31 -27.09 9.10
C ARG A 428 -5.13 -26.64 10.30
N ARG A 429 -4.95 -25.44 10.79
CA ARG A 429 -5.68 -24.88 11.94
C ARG A 429 -6.99 -24.26 11.56
N PHE A 430 -7.18 -23.97 10.28
CA PHE A 430 -8.35 -23.30 9.76
C PHE A 430 -9.23 -24.29 9.02
N ASP A 431 -10.52 -24.30 9.37
CA ASP A 431 -11.53 -25.09 8.69
C ASP A 431 -11.89 -24.51 7.33
N PHE A 432 -11.72 -23.19 7.20
CA PHE A 432 -11.92 -22.46 5.95
C PHE A 432 -10.89 -21.34 5.78
N SER A 433 -10.46 -21.12 4.56
CA SER A 433 -9.56 -20.01 4.19
C SER A 433 -9.85 -19.56 2.76
N ALA A 434 -10.16 -18.29 2.59
CA ALA A 434 -10.40 -17.70 1.27
C ALA A 434 -9.78 -16.31 1.17
N ARG A 435 -9.48 -15.91 -0.05
CA ARG A 435 -8.83 -14.63 -0.35
C ARG A 435 -9.55 -13.94 -1.51
N ASN A 436 -9.68 -12.64 -1.38
CA ASN A 436 -10.07 -11.77 -2.48
C ASN A 436 -9.25 -10.46 -2.44
N TYR A 437 -9.68 -9.46 -3.19
CA TYR A 437 -9.04 -8.14 -3.22
C TYR A 437 -8.90 -7.49 -1.83
N TYR A 438 -9.89 -7.65 -0.94
CA TYR A 438 -9.94 -7.01 0.37
C TYR A 438 -9.08 -7.70 1.42
N GLY A 439 -8.64 -8.93 1.18
CA GLY A 439 -7.73 -9.65 2.08
C GLY A 439 -8.00 -11.14 2.18
N VAL A 440 -7.45 -11.76 3.23
CA VAL A 440 -7.60 -13.18 3.55
C VAL A 440 -8.49 -13.32 4.77
N LEU A 441 -9.60 -14.02 4.61
CA LEU A 441 -10.51 -14.39 5.68
C LEU A 441 -10.36 -15.88 6.00
N ARG A 442 -10.40 -16.21 7.30
CA ARG A 442 -10.25 -17.56 7.79
C ARG A 442 -11.24 -17.85 8.91
N VAL A 443 -11.74 -19.09 8.95
CA VAL A 443 -12.64 -19.57 10.00
C VAL A 443 -12.03 -20.79 10.66
N TYR A 444 -12.16 -20.89 11.97
CA TYR A 444 -11.78 -22.07 12.74
C TYR A 444 -12.62 -22.19 14.01
N ASP A 445 -12.74 -23.42 14.52
CA ASP A 445 -13.46 -23.70 15.76
C ASP A 445 -12.47 -23.86 16.93
N LEU A 446 -12.67 -23.08 17.98
CA LEU A 446 -12.05 -23.28 19.28
C LEU A 446 -12.88 -24.29 20.06
N LYS A 447 -12.20 -25.31 20.59
CA LYS A 447 -12.84 -26.32 21.44
C LYS A 447 -12.93 -25.84 22.88
N GLU A 448 -13.98 -26.28 23.57
CA GLU A 448 -14.13 -26.03 24.98
C GLU A 448 -12.91 -26.49 25.78
N SER A 449 -12.49 -25.69 26.75
CA SER A 449 -11.44 -25.98 27.73
C SER A 449 -11.85 -25.47 29.11
N ALA A 450 -11.04 -25.74 30.14
CA ALA A 450 -11.33 -25.30 31.50
C ALA A 450 -11.52 -23.80 31.66
N ASP A 451 -10.86 -23.01 30.79
CA ASP A 451 -10.82 -21.56 30.87
C ASP A 451 -11.40 -20.88 29.60
N GLN A 452 -12.04 -21.63 28.70
CA GLN A 452 -12.51 -21.08 27.43
C GLN A 452 -13.75 -21.82 26.90
N THR A 453 -14.81 -21.06 26.62
CA THR A 453 -16.03 -21.54 25.98
C THR A 453 -15.76 -21.93 24.52
N ALA A 454 -16.48 -22.94 24.01
CA ALA A 454 -16.33 -23.33 22.60
C ALA A 454 -16.90 -22.30 21.66
N GLU A 455 -16.07 -21.83 20.72
CA GLU A 455 -16.41 -20.75 19.81
C GLU A 455 -15.99 -21.04 18.36
N ARG A 456 -16.78 -20.57 17.40
CA ARG A 456 -16.37 -20.40 16.00
C ARG A 456 -15.84 -18.97 15.80
N VAL A 457 -14.67 -18.85 15.21
CA VAL A 457 -13.91 -17.59 15.12
C VAL A 457 -13.70 -17.19 13.67
N LEU A 458 -14.03 -15.94 13.32
CA LEU A 458 -13.67 -15.29 12.06
C LEU A 458 -12.42 -14.44 12.26
N ILE A 459 -11.40 -14.67 11.43
CA ILE A 459 -10.17 -13.86 11.42
C ILE A 459 -9.96 -13.21 10.06
N HIS A 460 -9.59 -11.93 10.07
CA HIS A 460 -9.05 -11.19 8.93
C HIS A 460 -7.60 -10.80 9.22
N GLY A 461 -6.64 -11.38 8.50
CA GLY A 461 -5.22 -11.22 8.82
C GLY A 461 -4.87 -11.85 10.16
N THR A 462 -4.58 -11.03 11.17
CA THR A 462 -4.29 -11.45 12.56
C THR A 462 -5.35 -11.01 13.57
N ILE A 463 -6.42 -10.35 13.11
CA ILE A 463 -7.46 -9.74 13.95
C ILE A 463 -8.74 -10.55 13.88
N THR A 464 -9.37 -10.79 15.05
CA THR A 464 -10.68 -11.40 15.17
C THR A 464 -11.76 -10.39 14.78
N HIS A 465 -12.62 -10.78 13.83
CA HIS A 465 -13.75 -9.99 13.34
C HIS A 465 -15.11 -10.52 13.79
N GLY A 466 -15.12 -11.34 14.80
CA GLY A 466 -16.31 -11.85 15.45
C GLY A 466 -16.15 -13.33 15.81
N THR A 467 -16.84 -13.73 16.86
CA THR A 467 -16.94 -15.13 17.27
C THR A 467 -18.40 -15.50 17.46
N GLN A 468 -18.71 -16.78 17.46
CA GLN A 468 -20.03 -17.32 17.77
C GLN A 468 -19.88 -18.51 18.69
N LEU A 469 -20.63 -18.53 19.80
CA LEU A 469 -20.71 -19.68 20.68
C LEU A 469 -21.26 -20.89 19.91
N THR A 470 -20.66 -22.05 20.09
CA THR A 470 -21.07 -23.25 19.34
C THR A 470 -22.23 -24.00 19.98
N ASP A 471 -22.55 -23.73 21.28
CA ASP A 471 -23.71 -24.27 21.95
C ASP A 471 -25.00 -23.71 21.30
N PRO A 472 -25.93 -24.58 20.87
CA PRO A 472 -27.19 -24.15 20.28
C PRO A 472 -28.06 -23.25 21.16
N GLU A 473 -27.93 -23.32 22.49
CA GLU A 473 -28.71 -22.51 23.44
C GLU A 473 -28.16 -21.06 23.52
N ASP A 474 -26.84 -20.86 23.31
CA ASP A 474 -26.14 -19.58 23.49
C ASP A 474 -25.66 -18.98 22.19
N ARG A 475 -25.86 -19.61 21.05
CA ARG A 475 -25.29 -19.19 19.74
C ARG A 475 -25.81 -17.85 19.22
N ASP A 476 -26.94 -17.33 19.78
CA ASP A 476 -27.49 -16.01 19.46
C ASP A 476 -26.99 -14.92 20.46
N THR A 477 -26.01 -15.22 21.30
CA THR A 477 -25.38 -14.29 22.23
C THR A 477 -24.42 -13.36 21.51
N ALA A 478 -24.49 -12.05 21.80
CA ALA A 478 -23.55 -11.08 21.28
C ALA A 478 -22.17 -11.25 21.95
N THR A 479 -21.18 -11.60 21.17
CA THR A 479 -19.82 -11.93 21.61
C THR A 479 -18.81 -10.82 21.30
N THR A 480 -17.56 -11.06 21.59
CA THR A 480 -16.41 -10.16 21.33
C THR A 480 -16.65 -8.75 21.88
N TYR A 481 -16.37 -7.74 21.11
CA TYR A 481 -16.51 -6.32 21.46
C TYR A 481 -17.91 -5.75 21.16
N TYR A 482 -18.91 -6.63 20.95
CA TYR A 482 -20.32 -6.29 20.78
C TYR A 482 -21.19 -6.63 22.00
N GLY A 483 -20.57 -7.01 23.11
CA GLY A 483 -21.23 -7.37 24.34
C GLY A 483 -22.11 -6.25 24.92
N PRO A 484 -22.91 -6.55 25.97
CA PRO A 484 -23.90 -5.62 26.53
C PRO A 484 -23.30 -4.34 27.13
N ASN A 485 -22.03 -4.38 27.55
CA ASN A 485 -21.34 -3.24 28.13
C ASN A 485 -20.50 -2.45 27.12
N SER A 486 -20.36 -2.94 25.88
CA SER A 486 -19.73 -2.20 24.79
C SER A 486 -20.52 -0.91 24.44
N GLY A 487 -19.84 0.05 23.81
CA GLY A 487 -20.50 1.29 23.38
C GLY A 487 -21.70 1.04 22.46
N LEU A 488 -21.57 0.12 21.49
CA LEU A 488 -22.66 -0.25 20.60
C LEU A 488 -23.79 -0.97 21.33
N GLY A 489 -23.49 -1.96 22.18
CA GLY A 489 -24.48 -2.68 22.98
C GLY A 489 -25.30 -1.74 23.88
N ARG A 490 -24.64 -0.79 24.56
CA ARG A 490 -25.31 0.22 25.38
C ARG A 490 -26.21 1.13 24.54
N ALA A 491 -25.76 1.61 23.37
CA ALA A 491 -26.55 2.44 22.49
C ALA A 491 -27.82 1.72 21.99
N ILE A 492 -27.70 0.45 21.57
CA ILE A 492 -28.86 -0.33 21.13
C ILE A 492 -29.83 -0.56 22.29
N ARG A 493 -29.34 -1.02 23.45
CA ARG A 493 -30.16 -1.26 24.64
C ARG A 493 -30.88 0.00 25.13
N TYR A 494 -30.25 1.16 25.06
CA TYR A 494 -30.88 2.45 25.41
C TYR A 494 -32.14 2.67 24.57
N PHE A 495 -32.06 2.56 23.25
CA PHE A 495 -33.26 2.75 22.41
C PHE A 495 -34.26 1.61 22.57
N GLN A 496 -33.79 0.37 22.75
CA GLN A 496 -34.67 -0.77 22.99
C GLN A 496 -35.47 -0.67 24.29
N ALA A 497 -34.97 0.05 25.30
CA ALA A 497 -35.70 0.30 26.53
C ALA A 497 -36.75 1.45 26.37
N MET A 498 -36.53 2.38 25.43
CA MET A 498 -37.38 3.53 25.26
C MET A 498 -38.50 3.37 24.22
N GLN A 499 -38.32 2.45 23.26
CA GLN A 499 -39.26 2.34 22.13
C GLN A 499 -39.45 0.87 21.70
N PRO A 500 -40.64 0.55 21.15
CA PRO A 500 -41.01 -0.81 20.81
C PRO A 500 -40.22 -1.37 19.57
N SER A 501 -39.70 -0.50 18.73
CA SER A 501 -38.94 -0.89 17.54
C SER A 501 -37.78 0.08 17.32
N VAL A 502 -36.62 -0.44 16.98
CA VAL A 502 -35.37 0.28 16.79
C VAL A 502 -34.83 0.07 15.37
N ARG A 503 -34.29 1.13 14.79
CA ARG A 503 -33.63 1.08 13.49
C ARG A 503 -32.11 1.21 13.67
N VAL A 504 -31.37 0.14 13.36
CA VAL A 504 -29.91 0.07 13.49
C VAL A 504 -29.26 0.01 12.12
N GLY A 505 -28.35 0.93 11.85
CA GLY A 505 -27.43 0.85 10.74
C GLY A 505 -26.06 0.37 11.23
N MET A 506 -25.40 -0.49 10.46
CA MET A 506 -24.07 -0.98 10.78
C MET A 506 -23.16 -0.88 9.57
N ILE A 507 -22.05 -0.16 9.68
CA ILE A 507 -20.99 -0.07 8.69
C ILE A 507 -19.94 -1.12 9.05
N GLY A 508 -19.88 -2.18 8.26
CA GLY A 508 -19.18 -3.43 8.52
C GLY A 508 -20.13 -4.55 8.94
N LEU A 509 -19.87 -5.77 8.52
CA LEU A 509 -20.65 -6.96 8.84
C LEU A 509 -19.87 -7.94 9.74
N GLY A 510 -18.61 -8.24 9.38
CA GLY A 510 -17.82 -9.27 10.02
C GLY A 510 -18.55 -10.62 10.07
N ALA A 511 -18.57 -11.26 11.23
CA ALA A 511 -19.33 -12.50 11.44
C ALA A 511 -20.85 -12.30 11.56
N GLY A 512 -21.34 -11.05 11.58
CA GLY A 512 -22.74 -10.73 11.76
C GLY A 512 -23.19 -10.61 13.21
N VAL A 513 -22.28 -10.54 14.17
CA VAL A 513 -22.56 -10.56 15.64
C VAL A 513 -23.59 -9.52 16.04
N THR A 514 -23.58 -8.34 15.45
CA THR A 514 -24.55 -7.27 15.77
C THR A 514 -26.01 -7.69 15.53
N ALA A 515 -26.26 -8.68 14.65
CA ALA A 515 -27.62 -9.20 14.41
C ALA A 515 -28.22 -9.91 15.63
N ALA A 516 -27.39 -10.35 16.59
CA ALA A 516 -27.84 -10.93 17.86
C ALA A 516 -28.68 -9.97 18.71
N TRP A 517 -28.51 -8.66 18.52
CA TRP A 517 -29.30 -7.62 19.21
C TRP A 517 -30.72 -7.43 18.66
N GLY A 518 -31.04 -8.04 17.50
CA GLY A 518 -32.32 -7.82 16.82
C GLY A 518 -33.50 -8.44 17.57
N ARG A 519 -34.54 -7.62 17.87
CA ARG A 519 -35.81 -8.05 18.43
C ARG A 519 -36.91 -8.08 17.35
N PRO A 520 -37.99 -8.82 17.52
CA PRO A 520 -39.14 -8.71 16.64
C PRO A 520 -39.64 -7.27 16.53
N GLY A 521 -39.78 -6.76 15.31
CA GLY A 521 -40.17 -5.37 15.02
C GLY A 521 -39.01 -4.39 14.88
N ASP A 522 -37.78 -4.74 15.26
CA ASP A 522 -36.58 -3.94 14.96
C ASP A 522 -36.20 -4.10 13.49
N PHE A 523 -35.43 -3.15 12.96
CA PHE A 523 -34.88 -3.19 11.59
C PHE A 523 -33.38 -2.96 11.61
N PHE A 524 -32.61 -3.88 11.03
CA PHE A 524 -31.17 -3.79 10.94
C PHE A 524 -30.72 -3.65 9.48
N ARG A 525 -29.77 -2.74 9.21
CA ARG A 525 -29.16 -2.58 7.89
C ARG A 525 -27.66 -2.62 7.98
N PHE A 526 -27.03 -3.56 7.26
CA PHE A 526 -25.59 -3.72 7.19
C PHE A 526 -25.08 -3.19 5.87
N TYR A 527 -23.96 -2.48 5.91
CA TYR A 527 -23.19 -2.02 4.75
C TYR A 527 -21.87 -2.75 4.74
N GLU A 528 -21.64 -3.61 3.76
CA GLU A 528 -20.44 -4.44 3.69
C GLU A 528 -19.76 -4.27 2.33
N ILE A 529 -18.45 -3.97 2.35
CA ILE A 529 -17.66 -3.76 1.13
C ILE A 529 -17.17 -5.08 0.53
N ASN A 530 -16.92 -6.08 1.38
CA ASN A 530 -16.31 -7.35 1.01
C ASN A 530 -17.39 -8.45 0.83
N PRO A 531 -17.69 -8.86 -0.41
CA PRO A 531 -18.69 -9.91 -0.61
C PRO A 531 -18.32 -11.25 0.07
N LEU A 532 -17.02 -11.50 0.32
CA LEU A 532 -16.59 -12.71 0.99
C LEU A 532 -16.99 -12.74 2.47
N ASP A 533 -17.06 -11.57 3.15
CA ASP A 533 -17.58 -11.50 4.53
C ASP A 533 -19.05 -11.91 4.58
N LEU A 534 -19.86 -11.45 3.64
CA LEU A 534 -21.27 -11.87 3.54
C LEU A 534 -21.41 -13.38 3.31
N ASP A 535 -20.62 -13.93 2.39
CA ASP A 535 -20.63 -15.38 2.12
C ASP A 535 -20.28 -16.18 3.37
N ILE A 536 -19.25 -15.75 4.11
CA ILE A 536 -18.82 -16.40 5.34
C ILE A 536 -19.87 -16.23 6.46
N ALA A 537 -20.37 -15.01 6.70
CA ALA A 537 -21.37 -14.74 7.73
C ALA A 537 -22.67 -15.55 7.49
N SER A 538 -23.01 -15.81 6.23
CA SER A 538 -24.22 -16.56 5.86
C SER A 538 -24.03 -18.08 5.89
N THR A 539 -22.79 -18.59 5.66
CA THR A 539 -22.53 -20.04 5.55
C THR A 539 -21.91 -20.67 6.77
N TRP A 540 -21.04 -19.94 7.47
CA TRP A 540 -20.30 -20.42 8.62
C TRP A 540 -20.90 -19.98 9.95
N PHE A 541 -21.59 -18.85 9.99
CA PHE A 541 -22.25 -18.28 11.18
C PHE A 541 -23.76 -18.32 11.05
N THR A 542 -24.47 -18.21 12.16
CA THR A 542 -25.94 -18.29 12.17
C THR A 542 -26.60 -16.97 12.57
N PHE A 543 -25.87 -15.96 13.00
CA PHE A 543 -26.42 -14.68 13.49
C PHE A 543 -27.43 -14.06 12.55
N LEU A 544 -27.15 -14.01 11.24
CA LEU A 544 -28.06 -13.47 10.24
C LEU A 544 -29.34 -14.32 10.11
N LYS A 545 -29.18 -15.63 10.12
CA LYS A 545 -30.30 -16.60 10.02
C LYS A 545 -31.20 -16.58 11.27
N ASP A 546 -30.58 -16.44 12.45
CA ASP A 546 -31.25 -16.50 13.75
C ASP A 546 -31.73 -15.11 14.20
N CYS A 547 -31.41 -14.02 13.46
CA CYS A 547 -31.84 -12.66 13.74
C CYS A 547 -33.36 -12.55 13.79
N LYS A 548 -33.86 -12.03 14.92
CA LYS A 548 -35.32 -11.85 15.14
C LYS A 548 -35.87 -10.55 14.54
N ALA A 549 -34.97 -9.63 14.13
CA ALA A 549 -35.33 -8.39 13.45
C ALA A 549 -35.36 -8.57 11.92
N ASP A 550 -36.14 -7.73 11.27
CA ASP A 550 -35.99 -7.57 9.82
C ASP A 550 -34.62 -6.98 9.50
N HIS A 551 -33.89 -7.59 8.56
CA HIS A 551 -32.57 -7.11 8.21
C HIS A 551 -32.31 -7.05 6.72
N GLN A 552 -31.40 -6.15 6.32
CA GLN A 552 -30.98 -5.97 4.94
C GLN A 552 -29.46 -5.76 4.86
N ILE A 553 -28.80 -6.41 3.92
CA ILE A 553 -27.36 -6.28 3.68
C ILE A 553 -27.14 -5.62 2.32
N LEU A 554 -26.36 -4.55 2.29
CA LEU A 554 -26.01 -3.82 1.07
C LEU A 554 -24.52 -3.95 0.81
N LEU A 555 -24.18 -4.59 -0.31
CA LEU A 555 -22.79 -4.75 -0.74
C LEU A 555 -22.29 -3.47 -1.41
N GLY A 556 -21.14 -2.98 -0.96
CA GLY A 556 -20.45 -1.82 -1.48
C GLY A 556 -19.85 -0.94 -0.39
N ASP A 557 -19.11 0.08 -0.79
CA ASP A 557 -18.60 1.06 0.16
C ASP A 557 -19.76 1.75 0.89
N ALA A 558 -19.74 1.73 2.22
CA ALA A 558 -20.80 2.22 3.08
C ALA A 558 -21.08 3.71 2.88
N ARG A 559 -20.01 4.51 2.79
CA ARG A 559 -20.12 5.95 2.63
C ARG A 559 -20.73 6.32 1.27
N LEU A 560 -20.23 5.72 0.19
CA LEU A 560 -20.77 5.93 -1.16
C LEU A 560 -22.23 5.46 -1.28
N THR A 561 -22.59 4.39 -0.56
CA THR A 561 -23.95 3.88 -0.52
C THR A 561 -24.88 4.84 0.22
N LEU A 562 -24.47 5.32 1.40
CA LEU A 562 -25.22 6.32 2.18
C LEU A 562 -25.39 7.65 1.42
N GLU A 563 -24.35 8.13 0.72
CA GLU A 563 -24.42 9.37 -0.09
C GLU A 563 -25.57 9.34 -1.12
N ARG A 564 -25.86 8.15 -1.67
CA ARG A 564 -26.89 7.95 -2.72
C ARG A 564 -28.27 7.67 -2.17
N GLN A 565 -28.41 7.41 -0.87
CA GLN A 565 -29.69 7.06 -0.22
C GLN A 565 -30.38 8.28 0.41
N PRO A 566 -31.71 8.27 0.47
CA PRO A 566 -32.43 9.19 1.33
C PRO A 566 -32.11 8.88 2.80
N SER A 567 -32.39 9.82 3.72
CA SER A 567 -32.19 9.61 5.15
C SER A 567 -32.83 8.30 5.62
N GLN A 568 -32.05 7.48 6.32
CA GLN A 568 -32.47 6.15 6.78
C GLN A 568 -33.15 6.18 8.15
N GLN A 569 -33.06 7.31 8.86
CA GLN A 569 -33.65 7.52 10.18
C GLN A 569 -33.24 6.45 11.20
N PHE A 570 -31.95 6.16 11.26
CA PHE A 570 -31.40 5.23 12.24
C PHE A 570 -31.45 5.82 13.65
N ASP A 571 -31.78 4.99 14.64
CA ASP A 571 -31.63 5.30 16.05
C ASP A 571 -30.19 5.12 16.49
N VAL A 572 -29.54 4.06 15.98
CA VAL A 572 -28.13 3.79 16.18
C VAL A 572 -27.48 3.57 14.81
N LEU A 573 -26.34 4.24 14.57
CA LEU A 573 -25.47 3.93 13.45
C LEU A 573 -24.10 3.53 13.99
N GLY A 574 -23.76 2.25 13.84
CA GLY A 574 -22.45 1.71 14.21
C GLY A 574 -21.45 1.86 13.06
N VAL A 575 -20.20 2.23 13.37
CA VAL A 575 -19.08 2.26 12.43
C VAL A 575 -18.00 1.33 12.95
N ASP A 576 -17.86 0.18 12.30
CA ASP A 576 -16.90 -0.87 12.63
C ASP A 576 -16.41 -1.56 11.35
N ALA A 577 -15.85 -0.78 10.44
CA ALA A 577 -15.35 -1.26 9.15
C ALA A 577 -13.82 -1.30 9.16
N PHE A 578 -13.26 -2.31 9.82
CA PHE A 578 -11.82 -2.54 9.84
C PHE A 578 -11.39 -3.50 8.73
N SER A 579 -10.27 -3.19 8.08
CA SER A 579 -9.53 -4.12 7.25
C SER A 579 -8.28 -4.54 8.02
N SER A 580 -8.31 -5.74 8.63
CA SER A 580 -7.36 -6.11 9.70
C SER A 580 -7.41 -5.10 10.86
N ASP A 581 -6.32 -4.43 11.24
CA ASP A 581 -6.28 -3.43 12.32
C ASP A 581 -6.47 -1.98 11.82
N ALA A 582 -6.78 -1.76 10.55
CA ALA A 582 -6.90 -0.43 9.96
C ALA A 582 -8.33 -0.04 9.64
N ILE A 583 -8.77 1.10 10.17
CA ILE A 583 -10.03 1.73 9.74
C ILE A 583 -9.77 2.61 8.52
N PRO A 584 -10.61 2.56 7.47
CA PRO A 584 -10.49 3.45 6.32
C PRO A 584 -10.69 4.91 6.71
N VAL A 585 -9.69 5.76 6.45
CA VAL A 585 -9.66 7.18 6.86
C VAL A 585 -10.92 7.94 6.44
N HIS A 586 -11.47 7.66 5.26
CA HIS A 586 -12.66 8.36 4.72
C HIS A 586 -13.94 8.12 5.52
N LEU A 587 -13.97 7.10 6.39
CA LEU A 587 -15.09 6.85 7.31
C LEU A 587 -14.98 7.68 8.60
N LEU A 588 -13.82 8.29 8.85
CA LEU A 588 -13.57 9.11 10.05
C LEU A 588 -13.42 10.60 9.73
N THR A 589 -13.72 11.05 8.51
CA THR A 589 -13.64 12.47 8.16
C THR A 589 -14.86 13.25 8.63
N ARG A 590 -14.71 14.57 8.73
CA ARG A 590 -15.80 15.48 9.08
C ARG A 590 -16.99 15.30 8.14
N GLU A 591 -16.76 15.20 6.84
CA GLU A 591 -17.78 15.00 5.82
C GLU A 591 -18.52 13.67 5.99
N ALA A 592 -17.81 12.63 6.43
CA ALA A 592 -18.44 11.35 6.77
C ALA A 592 -19.39 11.51 7.97
N PHE A 593 -18.98 12.24 9.01
CA PHE A 593 -19.83 12.50 10.17
C PHE A 593 -21.06 13.33 9.80
N GLU A 594 -20.93 14.36 8.97
CA GLU A 594 -22.06 15.12 8.44
C GLU A 594 -23.06 14.20 7.72
N LEU A 595 -22.55 13.27 6.91
CA LEU A 595 -23.35 12.27 6.24
C LEU A 595 -24.06 11.34 7.24
N TYR A 596 -23.35 10.81 8.23
CA TYR A 596 -23.94 9.91 9.23
C TYR A 596 -25.07 10.59 10.00
N PHE A 597 -24.88 11.84 10.43
CA PHE A 597 -25.93 12.61 11.11
C PHE A 597 -27.13 12.94 10.22
N ARG A 598 -26.97 12.98 8.91
CA ARG A 598 -28.11 13.06 7.95
C ARG A 598 -28.96 11.78 7.94
N HIS A 599 -28.35 10.62 8.25
CA HIS A 599 -29.02 9.31 8.28
C HIS A 599 -29.51 8.90 9.67
N LEU A 600 -29.11 9.58 10.73
CA LEU A 600 -29.64 9.41 12.06
C LEU A 600 -30.95 10.15 12.21
N ASN A 601 -31.84 9.65 13.10
CA ASN A 601 -33.00 10.36 13.51
C ASN A 601 -32.67 11.43 14.59
N ARG A 602 -33.66 12.22 15.04
CA ARG A 602 -33.45 13.19 16.11
C ARG A 602 -33.16 12.46 17.42
N GLY A 603 -31.98 12.67 17.98
CA GLY A 603 -31.52 11.99 19.19
C GLY A 603 -30.81 10.67 18.96
N GLY A 604 -30.64 10.25 17.71
CA GLY A 604 -29.88 9.05 17.35
C GLY A 604 -28.42 9.16 17.76
N ILE A 605 -27.80 8.00 17.98
CA ILE A 605 -26.42 7.85 18.43
C ILE A 605 -25.58 7.26 17.28
N LEU A 606 -24.47 7.93 16.96
CA LEU A 606 -23.38 7.38 16.17
C LEU A 606 -22.42 6.66 17.12
N ALA A 607 -22.19 5.38 16.94
CA ALA A 607 -21.24 4.56 17.70
C ALA A 607 -20.04 4.22 16.84
N VAL A 608 -18.87 4.76 17.16
CA VAL A 608 -17.63 4.53 16.38
C VAL A 608 -16.71 3.65 17.17
N HIS A 609 -16.35 2.48 16.62
CA HIS A 609 -15.35 1.59 17.19
C HIS A 609 -13.96 2.19 16.94
N VAL A 610 -13.18 2.37 18.02
CA VAL A 610 -11.87 3.04 17.96
C VAL A 610 -10.72 2.21 18.52
N SER A 611 -11.01 0.95 18.94
CA SER A 611 -9.96 0.04 19.40
C SER A 611 -8.95 -0.19 18.27
N ASN A 612 -7.70 0.16 18.50
CA ASN A 612 -6.63 -0.03 17.55
C ASN A 612 -5.30 -0.22 18.27
N ARG A 613 -4.45 -1.11 17.77
CA ARG A 613 -3.17 -1.44 18.42
C ARG A 613 -2.13 -0.33 18.26
N TYR A 614 -2.17 0.41 17.16
CA TYR A 614 -1.07 1.28 16.72
C TYR A 614 -1.46 2.75 16.58
N LEU A 615 -2.75 3.02 16.41
CA LEU A 615 -3.28 4.37 16.21
C LEU A 615 -4.23 4.75 17.34
N ALA A 616 -4.08 5.95 17.86
CA ALA A 616 -5.04 6.57 18.76
C ALA A 616 -6.15 7.22 17.91
N LEU A 617 -7.24 6.48 17.65
CA LEU A 617 -8.35 6.94 16.81
C LEU A 617 -9.34 7.80 17.60
N GLU A 618 -9.39 7.65 18.94
CA GLU A 618 -10.27 8.37 19.83
C GLU A 618 -10.19 9.89 19.63
N PRO A 619 -8.99 10.53 19.61
CA PRO A 619 -8.89 11.98 19.43
C PRO A 619 -9.41 12.47 18.07
N VAL A 620 -9.35 11.63 17.03
CA VAL A 620 -9.85 11.98 15.69
C VAL A 620 -11.36 12.09 15.71
N VAL A 621 -12.03 11.05 16.26
CA VAL A 621 -13.50 11.01 16.38
C VAL A 621 -14.01 12.13 17.27
N GLU A 622 -13.39 12.33 18.43
CA GLU A 622 -13.71 13.40 19.38
C GLU A 622 -13.53 14.79 18.76
N ARG A 623 -12.43 14.99 18.00
CA ARG A 623 -12.16 16.27 17.35
C ARG A 623 -13.17 16.59 16.26
N ASN A 624 -13.53 15.60 15.43
CA ASN A 624 -14.54 15.80 14.39
C ASN A 624 -15.95 15.99 14.97
N ALA A 625 -16.28 15.30 16.05
CA ALA A 625 -17.52 15.53 16.78
C ALA A 625 -17.60 16.96 17.33
N ALA A 626 -16.53 17.44 17.97
CA ALA A 626 -16.45 18.81 18.50
C ALA A 626 -16.54 19.88 17.40
N ASP A 627 -15.88 19.66 16.24
CA ASP A 627 -15.93 20.57 15.09
C ASP A 627 -17.36 20.73 14.52
N LEU A 628 -18.17 19.68 14.62
CA LEU A 628 -19.60 19.67 14.24
C LEU A 628 -20.55 20.06 15.39
N ALA A 629 -20.03 20.57 16.51
CA ALA A 629 -20.80 20.91 17.71
C ALA A 629 -21.66 19.74 18.23
N LYS A 630 -21.14 18.50 18.15
CA LYS A 630 -21.76 17.31 18.70
C LYS A 630 -21.15 16.96 20.06
N VAL A 631 -21.87 16.17 20.83
CA VAL A 631 -21.46 15.68 22.14
C VAL A 631 -20.91 14.25 21.97
N ALA A 632 -19.73 14.00 22.50
CA ALA A 632 -19.10 12.68 22.45
C ALA A 632 -18.88 12.13 23.87
N MET A 633 -19.04 10.81 23.99
CA MET A 633 -18.75 10.02 25.19
C MET A 633 -17.83 8.88 24.81
N GLU A 634 -16.79 8.69 25.59
CA GLU A 634 -15.86 7.56 25.46
C GLU A 634 -16.38 6.42 26.35
N VAL A 635 -16.46 5.22 25.77
CA VAL A 635 -16.88 3.98 26.45
C VAL A 635 -15.77 2.98 26.32
N ASN A 636 -15.07 2.70 27.42
CA ASN A 636 -14.06 1.69 27.53
C ASN A 636 -14.65 0.47 28.25
N ASP A 637 -14.78 -0.65 27.57
CA ASP A 637 -15.24 -1.92 28.09
C ASP A 637 -14.02 -2.87 28.20
N ASP A 638 -13.77 -3.39 29.39
CA ASP A 638 -12.62 -4.29 29.62
C ASP A 638 -12.90 -5.73 29.18
N GLY A 639 -14.16 -6.10 28.93
CA GLY A 639 -14.57 -7.41 28.46
C GLY A 639 -14.45 -8.51 29.52
N GLU A 640 -14.35 -8.15 30.81
CA GLU A 640 -14.11 -9.14 31.90
C GLU A 640 -15.37 -9.88 32.35
N ASP A 641 -16.57 -9.51 31.84
CA ASP A 641 -17.84 -10.12 32.26
C ASP A 641 -18.00 -11.58 31.80
N ALA A 642 -17.35 -11.98 30.70
CA ALA A 642 -17.35 -13.36 30.21
C ALA A 642 -16.13 -13.60 29.29
N ASP A 643 -15.68 -14.86 29.22
CA ASP A 643 -14.49 -15.26 28.43
C ASP A 643 -14.67 -15.12 26.91
N TYR A 644 -15.91 -15.08 26.42
CA TYR A 644 -16.26 -14.82 25.02
C TYR A 644 -16.38 -13.31 24.69
N LEU A 645 -16.21 -12.42 25.67
CA LEU A 645 -16.17 -10.98 25.47
C LEU A 645 -14.73 -10.49 25.31
N SER A 646 -14.57 -9.38 24.61
CA SER A 646 -13.26 -8.78 24.37
C SER A 646 -13.26 -7.30 24.75
N LYS A 647 -12.13 -6.83 25.25
CA LYS A 647 -11.91 -5.41 25.48
C LYS A 647 -12.25 -4.59 24.25
N SER A 648 -12.94 -3.46 24.44
CA SER A 648 -13.31 -2.54 23.36
C SER A 648 -13.34 -1.08 23.79
N ASP A 649 -12.95 -0.21 22.86
CA ASP A 649 -13.04 1.23 23.01
C ASP A 649 -13.97 1.78 21.94
N TRP A 650 -15.01 2.50 22.37
CA TRP A 650 -16.01 3.11 21.50
C TRP A 650 -16.16 4.60 21.81
N ILE A 651 -16.39 5.41 20.78
CA ILE A 651 -16.84 6.79 20.95
C ILE A 651 -18.30 6.87 20.49
N LEU A 652 -19.18 7.24 21.41
CA LEU A 652 -20.59 7.52 21.14
C LEU A 652 -20.77 8.99 20.88
N VAL A 653 -21.37 9.36 19.74
CA VAL A 653 -21.58 10.76 19.36
C VAL A 653 -23.07 11.01 19.15
N ALA A 654 -23.59 12.07 19.79
CA ALA A 654 -24.99 12.48 19.66
C ALA A 654 -25.10 13.98 19.39
N SER A 655 -26.26 14.42 18.89
CA SER A 655 -26.52 15.84 18.63
C SER A 655 -26.60 16.70 19.90
N ASN A 656 -26.89 16.11 21.05
CA ASN A 656 -26.96 16.77 22.36
C ASN A 656 -26.73 15.76 23.50
N ARG A 657 -26.68 16.21 24.74
CA ARG A 657 -26.42 15.40 25.93
C ARG A 657 -27.56 14.50 26.38
N ALA A 658 -28.78 14.67 25.86
CA ALA A 658 -29.99 14.00 26.39
C ALA A 658 -29.83 12.45 26.44
N PRO A 659 -29.35 11.75 25.42
CA PRO A 659 -29.18 10.30 25.54
C PRO A 659 -28.21 9.89 26.66
N PHE A 660 -27.19 10.68 26.91
CA PHE A 660 -26.13 10.37 27.87
C PHE A 660 -26.50 10.72 29.34
N THR A 661 -27.73 11.12 29.61
CA THR A 661 -28.24 11.29 30.97
C THR A 661 -28.83 9.99 31.55
N ASP A 662 -28.97 8.95 30.72
CA ASP A 662 -29.45 7.64 31.15
C ASP A 662 -28.39 6.87 31.97
N GLY A 663 -28.84 6.07 32.91
CA GLY A 663 -28.01 5.28 33.82
C GLY A 663 -27.06 4.33 33.09
N LEU A 664 -27.40 3.86 31.87
CA LEU A 664 -26.57 3.00 31.05
C LEU A 664 -25.21 3.66 30.67
N PHE A 665 -25.16 5.00 30.69
CA PHE A 665 -23.97 5.76 30.34
C PHE A 665 -23.25 6.37 31.56
N HIS A 666 -23.57 5.92 32.78
CA HIS A 666 -22.93 6.37 34.03
C HIS A 666 -22.10 5.27 34.70
N ALA A 667 -21.81 4.16 33.99
CA ALA A 667 -21.00 3.06 34.50
C ALA A 667 -19.49 3.40 34.51
N SER A 668 -18.74 2.60 35.23
CA SER A 668 -17.28 2.63 35.18
C SER A 668 -16.77 2.46 33.73
N GLY A 669 -15.69 3.14 33.37
CA GLY A 669 -15.14 3.13 32.01
C GLY A 669 -15.82 4.11 31.03
N ILE A 670 -16.84 4.86 31.46
CA ILE A 670 -17.52 5.86 30.62
C ILE A 670 -17.17 7.26 31.09
N LYS A 671 -16.72 8.09 30.17
CA LYS A 671 -16.34 9.48 30.45
C LYS A 671 -16.68 10.40 29.28
N PRO A 672 -16.96 11.70 29.55
CA PRO A 672 -17.06 12.67 28.47
C PRO A 672 -15.77 12.73 27.65
N ALA A 673 -15.89 12.81 26.34
CA ALA A 673 -14.76 12.99 25.47
C ALA A 673 -14.04 14.32 25.71
N ALA A 674 -12.72 14.31 25.57
CA ALA A 674 -11.85 15.47 25.75
C ALA A 674 -11.07 15.75 24.45
N PRO A 675 -11.69 16.43 23.47
CA PRO A 675 -11.08 16.63 22.16
C PRO A 675 -9.78 17.41 22.25
N ARG A 676 -8.75 16.99 21.55
CA ARG A 676 -7.44 17.63 21.47
C ARG A 676 -7.50 18.87 20.58
N PRO A 677 -7.30 20.10 21.12
CA PRO A 677 -7.35 21.33 20.34
C PRO A 677 -6.24 21.46 19.30
N ASP A 678 -5.10 20.83 19.56
CA ASP A 678 -3.91 20.78 18.69
C ASP A 678 -4.09 19.87 17.47
N LEU A 679 -5.06 18.96 17.51
CA LEU A 679 -5.36 18.09 16.38
C LEU A 679 -6.23 18.83 15.37
N ARG A 680 -5.75 18.94 14.12
CA ARG A 680 -6.57 19.46 13.02
C ARG A 680 -7.66 18.43 12.68
N PRO A 681 -8.93 18.84 12.48
CA PRO A 681 -9.99 17.94 12.04
C PRO A 681 -9.62 17.21 10.75
N TRP A 682 -9.89 15.91 10.71
CA TRP A 682 -9.73 15.15 9.47
C TRP A 682 -10.89 15.47 8.52
N THR A 683 -10.52 15.74 7.27
CA THR A 683 -11.46 16.01 6.18
C THR A 683 -11.14 15.08 5.01
N ASP A 684 -11.99 15.06 3.99
CA ASP A 684 -11.70 14.30 2.77
C ASP A 684 -10.43 14.77 2.06
N ASP A 685 -10.04 16.03 2.31
CA ASP A 685 -8.87 16.66 1.72
C ASP A 685 -7.64 16.64 2.66
N TYR A 686 -7.79 16.28 3.93
CA TYR A 686 -6.70 16.28 4.89
C TYR A 686 -6.83 15.20 5.95
N SER A 687 -5.75 14.42 6.13
CA SER A 687 -5.56 13.51 7.26
C SER A 687 -4.06 13.41 7.59
N ASN A 688 -3.73 13.25 8.88
CA ASN A 688 -2.34 13.06 9.32
C ASN A 688 -2.26 11.95 10.34
N LEU A 689 -1.79 10.79 9.91
CA LEU A 689 -1.68 9.59 10.74
C LEU A 689 -0.48 9.63 11.70
N LEU A 690 0.55 10.44 11.41
CA LEU A 690 1.72 10.57 12.28
C LEU A 690 1.38 11.18 13.64
N GLN A 691 0.35 12.04 13.71
CA GLN A 691 -0.06 12.71 14.96
C GLN A 691 -0.80 11.79 15.93
N ILE A 692 -1.26 10.63 15.48
CA ILE A 692 -2.05 9.67 16.24
C ILE A 692 -1.37 8.30 16.39
N LEU A 693 -0.09 8.18 16.08
CA LEU A 693 0.69 6.97 16.38
C LEU A 693 0.84 6.82 17.91
N LYS A 694 0.56 5.56 18.42
CA LYS A 694 0.70 5.19 19.83
C LYS A 694 2.14 4.94 20.22
#